data_c27a620106b9cbc036461c2ab9f60d4e
#
_entry.id   c27a620106b9cbc036461c2ab9f60d4e
#
_cell.length_a   1.000
_cell.length_b   1.000
_cell.length_c   1.000
_cell.angle_alpha   90.00
_cell.angle_beta   90.00
_cell.angle_gamma   90.00
#
_symmetry.space_group_name_H-M   'P 1'
#
loop_
_entity.id
_entity.type
_entity.pdbx_description
1 polymer ?
#
loop_
_entity_poly.entity_id
_entity_poly.type
_entity_poly.pdbx_seq_one_letter_code
_entity_poly.pdbx_strand_id
1 'polypeptide(L)'
;MTSHPLSKSKLIAFRQCPKRLWLEIHRPEAREESSTTQAVFRTGHEVGSIAQRLYDPATEGAVIDWKAEGMAAALERSRRLLTQRQPIFEAGFSAGGGLAFADVMLPASDGQEPAWKMVEVKSSTSVKRYQEDDVAIQSHIAKASGINLCAATIAHLDVTWVYPGNGDYNGLLVEKDITEAAFARGAEVAAWIAEAHEVSALTEPPPIAQGPQCGTPFPCGFQAHCSQALPETEFPVTWLPHGSSGALQSFLARSGARDMREVPETLLSPIQRRVRNVTLSGQPYFDAEGARQDLQHHPLPAYFLDFETIQFGVPRWAGTRPFQMLPFQFSLHRLDASGELTHSGFLDLSGNDPSEAFAAALVRACSEPLPVFVYHAGFEGVRLKELALRFPAMASALIDIHGRLVDLLPITRARYYHPLQRGSWSIKQVLPALAPDMRYEALPGVRDGGMAMDAYLEGISPTTTSARKAAIHGELLAYCALDTLAMVEIWRVLSQHESAITSTPSPTKEQTMPMQPENTPQIQFFADLMQHLMAGTMIPKVQVERSLGPIIGFFLADALSANLQEDIVMLCPEFPIRKEGNNQSTNIDWLMFSRTKQELLLVELKTTDTSFTAWQASIYEDLQNKIASTQSAVFLAEDLEDIADESLERGKYLNVQKMTASGLGITEDAIREVFGRCKHARVIYLAPKASHPKQKWRDDWLWLSFEDLPQALGDHPHADQWPILRNSLISLDTLTRRQRNGEDPSASGGKNYAELLDFDAALDRCRSAGESVVLGMVQWRKELPGMSLEQLRAKKYKTDSANTPAEGKKLARNWVPGDQFLAHVMRKMETASPMGSTERSS
;
A
#
# COMPACT_ATOMS: atom_id res chain seq x y z
N MET A 1 -12.16 -36.28 17.13
CA MET A 1 -11.60 -34.96 17.36
C MET A 1 -12.75 -34.00 17.56
N THR A 2 -12.92 -33.41 18.73
CA THR A 2 -13.95 -32.39 18.97
C THR A 2 -13.56 -31.16 18.20
N SER A 3 -14.23 -30.91 17.05
CA SER A 3 -14.01 -29.70 16.29
C SER A 3 -14.42 -28.49 17.15
N HIS A 4 -13.53 -27.49 17.26
CA HIS A 4 -13.88 -26.23 17.92
C HIS A 4 -15.03 -25.54 17.18
N PRO A 5 -15.99 -24.91 17.88
CA PRO A 5 -17.10 -24.25 17.23
C PRO A 5 -16.60 -23.09 16.35
N LEU A 6 -17.23 -22.92 15.19
CA LEU A 6 -16.91 -21.84 14.27
C LEU A 6 -17.65 -20.55 14.68
N SER A 7 -16.92 -19.44 14.79
CA SER A 7 -17.52 -18.14 15.11
C SER A 7 -18.41 -17.63 13.96
N LYS A 8 -19.39 -16.77 14.26
CA LYS A 8 -20.24 -16.13 13.25
C LYS A 8 -19.43 -15.46 12.15
N SER A 9 -18.30 -14.78 12.47
CA SER A 9 -17.43 -14.16 11.48
C SER A 9 -16.79 -15.17 10.53
N LYS A 10 -16.40 -16.34 11.01
CA LYS A 10 -15.91 -17.44 10.18
C LYS A 10 -17.00 -18.03 9.29
N LEU A 11 -18.23 -18.13 9.79
CA LEU A 11 -19.38 -18.57 8.98
C LEU A 11 -19.70 -17.53 7.87
N ILE A 12 -19.63 -16.25 8.16
CA ILE A 12 -19.78 -15.19 7.14
C ILE A 12 -18.61 -15.23 6.13
N ALA A 13 -17.37 -15.50 6.58
CA ALA A 13 -16.25 -15.73 5.68
C ALA A 13 -16.48 -16.92 4.75
N PHE A 14 -17.00 -18.01 5.26
CA PHE A 14 -17.42 -19.19 4.47
C PHE A 14 -18.47 -18.81 3.42
N ARG A 15 -19.50 -18.06 3.82
CA ARG A 15 -20.57 -17.60 2.93
C ARG A 15 -20.05 -16.72 1.79
N GLN A 16 -19.05 -15.90 2.05
CA GLN A 16 -18.42 -15.12 1.00
C GLN A 16 -17.56 -16.00 0.07
N CYS A 17 -16.75 -16.88 0.65
CA CYS A 17 -15.86 -17.76 -0.08
C CYS A 17 -15.36 -18.90 0.81
N PRO A 18 -15.65 -20.17 0.51
CA PRO A 18 -15.12 -21.31 1.30
C PRO A 18 -13.59 -21.28 1.41
N LYS A 19 -12.86 -20.87 0.36
CA LYS A 19 -11.40 -20.70 0.41
C LYS A 19 -10.99 -19.62 1.43
N ARG A 20 -11.77 -18.55 1.57
CA ARG A 20 -11.54 -17.52 2.59
C ARG A 20 -11.63 -18.10 4.00
N LEU A 21 -12.66 -18.90 4.32
CA LEU A 21 -12.75 -19.57 5.61
C LEU A 21 -11.52 -20.43 5.88
N TRP A 22 -11.12 -21.23 4.90
CA TRP A 22 -9.94 -22.08 5.04
C TRP A 22 -8.68 -21.24 5.34
N LEU A 23 -8.49 -20.14 4.62
CA LEU A 23 -7.35 -19.22 4.83
C LEU A 23 -7.41 -18.55 6.20
N GLU A 24 -8.57 -18.14 6.69
CA GLU A 24 -8.73 -17.54 8.02
C GLU A 24 -8.39 -18.51 9.16
N ILE A 25 -8.45 -19.82 8.92
CA ILE A 25 -8.13 -20.87 9.91
C ILE A 25 -6.67 -21.30 9.79
N HIS A 26 -6.21 -21.58 8.56
CA HIS A 26 -4.93 -22.22 8.29
C HIS A 26 -3.81 -21.25 7.91
N ARG A 27 -4.15 -20.02 7.48
CA ARG A 27 -3.21 -18.99 7.00
C ARG A 27 -3.65 -17.58 7.40
N PRO A 28 -3.98 -17.34 8.69
CA PRO A 28 -4.46 -16.02 9.14
C PRO A 28 -3.43 -14.90 8.90
N GLU A 29 -2.15 -15.24 8.88
CA GLU A 29 -1.03 -14.31 8.61
C GLU A 29 -1.02 -13.76 7.16
N ALA A 30 -1.67 -14.45 6.23
CA ALA A 30 -1.78 -14.00 4.84
C ALA A 30 -2.88 -12.94 4.63
N ARG A 31 -3.59 -12.56 5.70
CA ARG A 31 -4.63 -11.55 5.66
C ARG A 31 -4.02 -10.14 5.72
N GLU A 32 -4.38 -9.32 4.76
CA GLU A 32 -4.04 -7.89 4.73
C GLU A 32 -5.26 -7.06 5.14
N GLU A 33 -5.06 -6.14 6.06
CA GLU A 33 -6.09 -5.18 6.47
C GLU A 33 -5.75 -3.78 5.96
N SER A 34 -6.64 -3.20 5.15
CA SER A 34 -6.49 -1.83 4.70
C SER A 34 -6.81 -0.83 5.83
N SER A 35 -6.28 0.40 5.72
CA SER A 35 -6.65 1.51 6.59
C SER A 35 -8.16 1.77 6.60
N THR A 36 -8.80 1.64 5.45
CA THR A 36 -10.27 1.73 5.31
C THR A 36 -10.99 0.69 6.17
N THR A 37 -10.51 -0.56 6.19
CA THR A 37 -11.08 -1.62 7.03
C THR A 37 -10.95 -1.28 8.52
N GLN A 38 -9.82 -0.76 8.93
CA GLN A 38 -9.59 -0.32 10.33
C GLN A 38 -10.51 0.85 10.72
N ALA A 39 -10.74 1.81 9.80
CA ALA A 39 -11.69 2.91 10.02
C ALA A 39 -13.12 2.40 10.23
N VAL A 40 -13.55 1.41 9.44
CA VAL A 40 -14.86 0.75 9.60
C VAL A 40 -14.97 0.07 10.98
N PHE A 41 -13.93 -0.60 11.44
CA PHE A 41 -13.93 -1.22 12.78
C PHE A 41 -14.00 -0.18 13.89
N ARG A 42 -13.26 0.92 13.80
CA ARG A 42 -13.34 2.03 14.77
C ARG A 42 -14.77 2.58 14.87
N THR A 43 -15.40 2.86 13.72
CA THR A 43 -16.80 3.32 13.67
C THR A 43 -17.75 2.27 14.26
N GLY A 44 -17.55 0.98 13.98
CA GLY A 44 -18.34 -0.11 14.55
C GLY A 44 -18.29 -0.13 16.08
N HIS A 45 -17.10 -0.01 16.67
CA HIS A 45 -16.94 0.06 18.13
C HIS A 45 -17.60 1.29 18.75
N GLU A 46 -17.49 2.45 18.08
CA GLU A 46 -18.13 3.70 18.55
C GLU A 46 -19.65 3.56 18.54
N VAL A 47 -20.23 3.05 17.46
CA VAL A 47 -21.68 2.79 17.35
C VAL A 47 -22.14 1.77 18.36
N GLY A 48 -21.40 0.68 18.58
CA GLY A 48 -21.68 -0.31 19.62
C GLY A 48 -21.73 0.29 21.03
N SER A 49 -20.77 1.15 21.38
CA SER A 49 -20.73 1.85 22.66
C SER A 49 -21.89 2.81 22.86
N ILE A 50 -22.38 3.43 21.78
CA ILE A 50 -23.57 4.29 21.82
C ILE A 50 -24.81 3.44 21.99
N ALA A 51 -24.94 2.34 21.25
CA ALA A 51 -26.04 1.40 21.34
C ALA A 51 -26.21 0.88 22.77
N GLN A 52 -25.13 0.53 23.48
CA GLN A 52 -25.20 0.12 24.88
C GLN A 52 -25.90 1.18 25.74
N ARG A 53 -25.55 2.47 25.59
CA ARG A 53 -26.18 3.57 26.34
C ARG A 53 -27.64 3.81 25.95
N LEU A 54 -27.97 3.63 24.66
CA LEU A 54 -29.34 3.83 24.18
C LEU A 54 -30.28 2.69 24.60
N TYR A 55 -29.80 1.44 24.63
CA TYR A 55 -30.59 0.29 25.03
C TYR A 55 -30.63 0.05 26.53
N ASP A 56 -29.74 0.67 27.29
CA ASP A 56 -29.65 0.59 28.74
C ASP A 56 -29.35 1.96 29.39
N PRO A 57 -30.27 2.91 29.29
CA PRO A 57 -30.09 4.25 29.88
C PRO A 57 -29.98 4.25 31.40
N ALA A 58 -30.51 3.21 32.06
CA ALA A 58 -30.44 3.03 33.52
C ALA A 58 -29.12 2.38 33.96
N THR A 59 -28.28 1.87 33.06
CA THR A 59 -27.02 1.16 33.35
C THR A 59 -27.20 -0.06 34.25
N GLU A 60 -28.31 -0.79 34.10
CA GLU A 60 -28.64 -2.01 34.83
C GLU A 60 -28.15 -3.28 34.15
N GLY A 61 -27.78 -3.17 32.88
CA GLY A 61 -27.34 -4.25 32.04
C GLY A 61 -25.91 -4.73 32.34
N ALA A 62 -25.58 -5.88 31.76
CA ALA A 62 -24.24 -6.49 31.90
C ALA A 62 -23.55 -6.56 30.55
N VAL A 63 -22.28 -6.19 30.52
CA VAL A 63 -21.39 -6.32 29.33
C VAL A 63 -20.51 -7.55 29.53
N ILE A 64 -20.42 -8.42 28.49
CA ILE A 64 -19.53 -9.57 28.46
C ILE A 64 -18.27 -9.19 27.69
N ASP A 65 -17.13 -9.24 28.35
CA ASP A 65 -15.84 -9.07 27.71
C ASP A 65 -15.12 -10.43 27.56
N TRP A 66 -15.42 -11.15 26.49
CA TRP A 66 -14.83 -12.46 26.25
C TRP A 66 -13.31 -12.42 26.05
N LYS A 67 -12.75 -11.27 25.68
CA LYS A 67 -11.28 -11.10 25.53
C LYS A 67 -10.59 -11.05 26.89
N ALA A 68 -11.20 -10.33 27.83
CA ALA A 68 -10.69 -10.24 29.19
C ALA A 68 -11.01 -11.47 30.04
N GLU A 69 -12.23 -12.00 29.92
CA GLU A 69 -12.74 -13.10 30.75
C GLU A 69 -12.29 -14.49 30.25
N GLY A 70 -12.01 -14.61 28.94
CA GLY A 70 -11.80 -15.88 28.25
C GLY A 70 -13.13 -16.52 27.79
N MET A 71 -13.08 -17.25 26.68
CA MET A 71 -14.24 -17.77 25.96
C MET A 71 -15.18 -18.61 26.83
N ALA A 72 -14.63 -19.56 27.59
CA ALA A 72 -15.45 -20.46 28.43
C ALA A 72 -16.16 -19.70 29.54
N ALA A 73 -15.48 -18.78 30.21
CA ALA A 73 -16.06 -17.96 31.29
C ALA A 73 -17.14 -17.01 30.75
N ALA A 74 -16.90 -16.38 29.59
CA ALA A 74 -17.87 -15.52 28.91
C ALA A 74 -19.17 -16.26 28.56
N LEU A 75 -19.08 -17.45 27.99
CA LEU A 75 -20.25 -18.29 27.69
C LEU A 75 -21.03 -18.70 28.95
N GLU A 76 -20.33 -19.11 30.01
CA GLU A 76 -20.97 -19.46 31.28
C GLU A 76 -21.62 -18.25 31.95
N ARG A 77 -20.95 -17.08 31.93
CA ARG A 77 -21.50 -15.82 32.44
C ARG A 77 -22.74 -15.39 31.62
N SER A 78 -22.71 -15.51 30.30
CA SER A 78 -23.86 -15.26 29.42
C SER A 78 -25.05 -16.11 29.81
N ARG A 79 -24.83 -17.43 29.96
CA ARG A 79 -25.89 -18.38 30.35
C ARG A 79 -26.53 -18.02 31.70
N ARG A 80 -25.73 -17.64 32.70
CA ARG A 80 -26.22 -17.21 34.02
C ARG A 80 -26.98 -15.89 33.92
N LEU A 81 -26.51 -14.89 33.17
CA LEU A 81 -27.17 -13.60 33.03
C LEU A 81 -28.50 -13.68 32.31
N LEU A 82 -28.64 -14.58 31.33
CA LEU A 82 -29.90 -14.83 30.63
C LEU A 82 -31.04 -15.30 31.54
N THR A 83 -30.76 -15.77 32.78
CA THR A 83 -31.78 -16.09 33.77
C THR A 83 -32.22 -14.87 34.61
N GLN A 84 -31.49 -13.73 34.54
CA GLN A 84 -31.68 -12.56 35.42
C GLN A 84 -32.58 -11.48 34.84
N ARG A 85 -33.00 -11.58 33.57
CA ARG A 85 -33.94 -10.66 32.91
C ARG A 85 -33.50 -9.19 32.89
N GLN A 86 -32.23 -8.94 32.66
CA GLN A 86 -31.66 -7.60 32.47
C GLN A 86 -31.04 -7.48 31.06
N PRO A 87 -30.83 -6.31 30.50
CA PRO A 87 -30.09 -6.14 29.25
C PRO A 87 -28.72 -6.80 29.33
N ILE A 88 -28.32 -7.51 28.25
CA ILE A 88 -27.00 -8.15 28.18
C ILE A 88 -26.37 -7.73 26.86
N PHE A 89 -25.16 -7.24 26.93
CA PHE A 89 -24.35 -6.84 25.77
C PHE A 89 -23.24 -7.86 25.52
N GLU A 90 -23.01 -8.20 24.25
CA GLU A 90 -22.06 -9.23 23.82
C GLU A 90 -22.39 -10.62 24.42
N ALA A 91 -23.66 -10.97 24.50
CA ALA A 91 -24.06 -12.25 25.03
C ALA A 91 -23.61 -13.42 24.16
N GLY A 92 -22.82 -14.36 24.71
CA GLY A 92 -22.25 -15.50 24.00
C GLY A 92 -23.15 -16.74 23.99
N PHE A 93 -23.24 -17.40 22.83
CA PHE A 93 -23.96 -18.65 22.60
C PHE A 93 -23.08 -19.64 21.84
N SER A 94 -23.19 -20.94 22.21
CA SER A 94 -22.49 -21.99 21.46
C SER A 94 -23.33 -23.24 21.40
N ALA A 95 -23.74 -23.63 20.19
CA ALA A 95 -24.50 -24.84 19.93
C ALA A 95 -24.33 -25.28 18.46
N GLY A 96 -24.56 -26.58 18.20
CA GLY A 96 -24.57 -27.12 16.83
C GLY A 96 -23.27 -26.93 16.05
N GLY A 97 -22.12 -26.75 16.71
CA GLY A 97 -20.85 -26.46 16.07
C GLY A 97 -20.61 -24.96 15.76
N GLY A 98 -21.58 -24.10 16.07
CA GLY A 98 -21.45 -22.64 15.91
C GLY A 98 -21.18 -21.92 17.23
N LEU A 99 -20.59 -20.71 17.11
CA LEU A 99 -20.36 -19.77 18.20
C LEU A 99 -20.76 -18.39 17.74
N ALA A 100 -21.56 -17.68 18.53
CA ALA A 100 -21.97 -16.31 18.27
C ALA A 100 -21.97 -15.47 19.54
N PHE A 101 -21.74 -14.16 19.38
CA PHE A 101 -21.99 -13.14 20.39
C PHE A 101 -23.01 -12.16 19.80
N ALA A 102 -24.10 -11.93 20.52
CA ALA A 102 -25.12 -10.97 20.14
C ALA A 102 -24.80 -9.61 20.75
N ASP A 103 -24.81 -8.56 19.92
CA ASP A 103 -24.46 -7.21 20.36
C ASP A 103 -25.35 -6.77 21.53
N VAL A 104 -26.68 -7.00 21.43
CA VAL A 104 -27.65 -6.63 22.47
C VAL A 104 -28.72 -7.70 22.63
N MET A 105 -28.96 -8.14 23.87
CA MET A 105 -30.08 -9.00 24.28
C MET A 105 -30.98 -8.27 25.27
N LEU A 106 -32.24 -8.05 24.89
CA LEU A 106 -33.21 -7.33 25.71
C LEU A 106 -34.28 -8.30 26.25
N PRO A 107 -34.64 -8.20 27.53
CA PRO A 107 -35.78 -8.95 28.08
C PRO A 107 -37.08 -8.64 27.32
N ALA A 108 -37.76 -9.67 26.87
CA ALA A 108 -39.03 -9.58 26.17
C ALA A 108 -40.01 -10.64 26.68
N SER A 109 -41.15 -10.79 26.06
CA SER A 109 -42.14 -11.85 26.36
C SER A 109 -42.75 -12.35 25.06
N ASP A 110 -42.98 -13.66 25.01
CA ASP A 110 -43.78 -14.34 23.98
C ASP A 110 -45.07 -14.83 24.61
N GLY A 111 -46.12 -14.10 24.39
CA GLY A 111 -47.35 -14.26 25.17
C GLY A 111 -47.11 -14.02 26.66
N GLN A 112 -47.28 -15.05 27.50
CA GLN A 112 -47.00 -15.00 28.94
C GLN A 112 -45.59 -15.53 29.32
N GLU A 113 -44.89 -16.14 28.37
CA GLU A 113 -43.61 -16.76 28.63
C GLU A 113 -42.45 -15.73 28.54
N PRO A 114 -41.48 -15.83 29.45
CA PRO A 114 -40.26 -15.02 29.35
C PRO A 114 -39.50 -15.32 28.06
N ALA A 115 -39.16 -14.27 27.30
CA ALA A 115 -38.42 -14.39 26.03
C ALA A 115 -37.35 -13.30 25.92
N TRP A 116 -36.60 -13.34 24.83
CA TRP A 116 -35.55 -12.37 24.53
C TRP A 116 -35.76 -11.78 23.14
N LYS A 117 -35.49 -10.48 23.03
CA LYS A 117 -35.27 -9.79 21.75
C LYS A 117 -33.78 -9.64 21.53
N MET A 118 -33.28 -10.06 20.38
CA MET A 118 -31.91 -9.86 19.94
C MET A 118 -31.83 -8.65 19.00
N VAL A 119 -30.88 -7.74 19.23
CA VAL A 119 -30.59 -6.61 18.36
C VAL A 119 -29.14 -6.67 17.91
N GLU A 120 -28.93 -6.80 16.63
CA GLU A 120 -27.60 -6.70 16.01
C GLU A 120 -27.37 -5.25 15.59
N VAL A 121 -26.25 -4.65 16.01
CA VAL A 121 -25.92 -3.26 15.78
C VAL A 121 -24.94 -3.13 14.61
N LYS A 122 -25.27 -2.30 13.65
CA LYS A 122 -24.43 -2.08 12.47
C LYS A 122 -24.16 -0.61 12.22
N SER A 123 -22.92 -0.27 11.92
CA SER A 123 -22.52 1.07 11.50
C SER A 123 -22.90 1.40 10.05
N SER A 124 -23.62 0.53 9.36
CA SER A 124 -24.15 0.78 8.01
C SER A 124 -25.36 1.70 8.04
N THR A 125 -25.70 2.28 6.90
CA THR A 125 -26.85 3.20 6.72
C THR A 125 -28.10 2.50 6.20
N SER A 126 -28.03 1.21 5.98
CA SER A 126 -29.13 0.35 5.57
C SER A 126 -28.79 -1.10 5.82
N VAL A 127 -29.81 -1.94 5.96
CA VAL A 127 -29.60 -3.39 6.13
C VAL A 127 -29.14 -4.00 4.81
N LYS A 128 -28.08 -4.82 4.88
CA LYS A 128 -27.49 -5.55 3.77
C LYS A 128 -27.79 -7.04 3.91
N ARG A 129 -27.86 -7.77 2.78
CA ARG A 129 -28.17 -9.21 2.79
C ARG A 129 -27.23 -10.04 3.67
N TYR A 130 -25.93 -9.75 3.67
CA TYR A 130 -24.97 -10.48 4.53
C TYR A 130 -25.20 -10.21 6.03
N GLN A 131 -25.81 -9.07 6.39
CA GLN A 131 -26.20 -8.77 7.78
C GLN A 131 -27.44 -9.55 8.18
N GLU A 132 -28.35 -9.82 7.24
CA GLU A 132 -29.47 -10.76 7.46
C GLU A 132 -28.96 -12.19 7.65
N ASP A 133 -27.91 -12.60 6.88
CA ASP A 133 -27.20 -13.89 7.10
C ASP A 133 -26.59 -13.94 8.51
N ASP A 134 -25.95 -12.86 8.96
CA ASP A 134 -25.32 -12.72 10.27
C ASP A 134 -26.33 -12.95 11.41
N VAL A 135 -27.47 -12.25 11.35
CA VAL A 135 -28.54 -12.40 12.35
C VAL A 135 -29.22 -13.79 12.28
N ALA A 136 -29.38 -14.38 11.10
CA ALA A 136 -29.89 -15.73 10.95
C ALA A 136 -28.97 -16.75 11.64
N ILE A 137 -27.65 -16.63 11.47
CA ILE A 137 -26.64 -17.45 12.13
C ILE A 137 -26.75 -17.32 13.66
N GLN A 138 -26.77 -16.10 14.16
CA GLN A 138 -26.87 -15.85 15.61
C GLN A 138 -28.16 -16.37 16.21
N SER A 139 -29.30 -16.12 15.54
CA SER A 139 -30.63 -16.58 15.98
C SER A 139 -30.70 -18.12 16.03
N HIS A 140 -30.13 -18.79 15.03
CA HIS A 140 -30.09 -20.27 15.02
C HIS A 140 -29.28 -20.82 16.20
N ILE A 141 -28.06 -20.26 16.43
CA ILE A 141 -27.18 -20.71 17.52
C ILE A 141 -27.80 -20.41 18.88
N ALA A 142 -28.40 -19.24 19.07
CA ALA A 142 -29.07 -18.85 20.31
C ALA A 142 -30.24 -19.82 20.61
N LYS A 143 -31.14 -20.08 19.64
CA LYS A 143 -32.26 -21.02 19.78
C LYS A 143 -31.78 -22.45 20.05
N ALA A 144 -30.74 -22.90 19.33
CA ALA A 144 -30.11 -24.20 19.54
C ALA A 144 -29.45 -24.32 20.93
N SER A 145 -29.07 -23.19 21.54
CA SER A 145 -28.57 -23.11 22.94
C SER A 145 -29.68 -23.07 23.97
N GLY A 146 -30.95 -23.21 23.57
CA GLY A 146 -32.11 -23.23 24.45
C GLY A 146 -32.68 -21.87 24.84
N ILE A 147 -32.31 -20.81 24.14
CA ILE A 147 -32.82 -19.47 24.41
C ILE A 147 -34.18 -19.27 23.71
N ASN A 148 -35.18 -18.83 24.47
CA ASN A 148 -36.47 -18.43 23.94
C ASN A 148 -36.36 -17.06 23.30
N LEU A 149 -36.02 -17.06 22.01
CA LEU A 149 -35.84 -15.86 21.19
C LEU A 149 -37.13 -15.56 20.44
N CYS A 150 -37.80 -14.47 20.77
CA CYS A 150 -39.07 -14.05 20.15
C CYS A 150 -38.92 -13.01 19.05
N ALA A 151 -37.84 -12.25 19.06
CA ALA A 151 -37.59 -11.23 18.04
C ALA A 151 -36.07 -11.09 17.72
N ALA A 152 -35.80 -10.76 16.47
CA ALA A 152 -34.45 -10.43 15.98
C ALA A 152 -34.50 -9.22 15.05
N THR A 153 -33.74 -8.18 15.39
CA THR A 153 -33.72 -6.92 14.67
C THR A 153 -32.30 -6.51 14.31
N ILE A 154 -32.17 -5.66 13.28
CA ILE A 154 -30.91 -4.99 12.94
C ILE A 154 -31.09 -3.49 13.21
N ALA A 155 -30.28 -2.94 14.10
CA ALA A 155 -30.16 -1.51 14.34
C ALA A 155 -29.06 -0.92 13.46
N HIS A 156 -29.38 0.06 12.64
CA HIS A 156 -28.43 0.74 11.76
C HIS A 156 -28.54 2.24 11.90
N LEU A 157 -27.52 2.98 11.39
CA LEU A 157 -27.48 4.44 11.46
C LEU A 157 -28.54 5.07 10.57
N ASP A 158 -29.28 6.05 11.10
CA ASP A 158 -30.20 6.90 10.33
C ASP A 158 -29.43 8.09 9.73
N VAL A 159 -29.24 8.09 8.41
CA VAL A 159 -28.56 9.19 7.70
C VAL A 159 -29.37 10.48 7.64
N THR A 160 -30.65 10.46 8.02
CA THR A 160 -31.50 11.64 8.07
C THR A 160 -31.49 12.31 9.43
N TRP A 161 -31.05 11.58 10.46
CA TRP A 161 -30.96 12.09 11.82
C TRP A 161 -29.88 13.18 11.95
N VAL A 162 -30.22 14.27 12.60
CA VAL A 162 -29.34 15.41 12.83
C VAL A 162 -28.90 15.42 14.29
N TYR A 163 -27.61 15.40 14.53
CA TYR A 163 -27.03 15.42 15.87
C TYR A 163 -27.32 16.75 16.60
N PRO A 164 -28.06 16.73 17.74
CA PRO A 164 -28.41 17.96 18.46
C PRO A 164 -27.23 18.54 19.25
N GLY A 165 -26.17 17.77 19.46
CA GLY A 165 -25.05 18.17 20.33
C GLY A 165 -25.11 17.52 21.72
N ASN A 166 -24.17 17.90 22.59
CA ASN A 166 -24.12 17.56 24.01
C ASN A 166 -24.06 16.06 24.35
N GLY A 167 -23.65 15.22 23.40
CA GLY A 167 -23.59 13.74 23.59
C GLY A 167 -24.96 13.06 23.54
N ASP A 168 -26.01 13.75 23.12
CA ASP A 168 -27.33 13.17 22.94
C ASP A 168 -27.43 12.48 21.60
N TYR A 169 -27.47 11.12 21.62
CA TYR A 169 -27.57 10.26 20.44
C TYR A 169 -28.94 9.58 20.33
N ASN A 170 -29.95 10.04 21.05
CA ASN A 170 -31.32 9.51 20.94
C ASN A 170 -31.84 9.71 19.51
N GLY A 171 -32.29 8.62 18.89
CA GLY A 171 -32.75 8.59 17.50
C GLY A 171 -31.67 8.31 16.44
N LEU A 172 -30.37 8.20 16.83
CA LEU A 172 -29.29 7.84 15.90
C LEU A 172 -29.49 6.49 15.23
N LEU A 173 -30.09 5.54 15.93
CA LEU A 173 -30.29 4.16 15.45
C LEU A 173 -31.75 3.93 15.08
N VAL A 174 -31.95 3.29 13.91
CA VAL A 174 -33.24 2.79 13.42
C VAL A 174 -33.20 1.27 13.37
N GLU A 175 -34.18 0.62 13.96
CA GLU A 175 -34.32 -0.82 13.95
C GLU A 175 -35.15 -1.31 12.77
N LYS A 176 -34.65 -2.34 12.09
CA LYS A 176 -35.42 -3.13 11.11
C LYS A 176 -35.69 -4.52 11.70
N ASP A 177 -36.98 -4.84 11.86
CA ASP A 177 -37.39 -6.19 12.24
C ASP A 177 -37.13 -7.16 11.08
N ILE A 178 -36.40 -8.24 11.36
CA ILE A 178 -36.08 -9.34 10.44
C ILE A 178 -36.38 -10.72 11.07
N THR A 179 -37.20 -10.74 12.12
CA THR A 179 -37.54 -11.94 12.93
C THR A 179 -37.96 -13.10 12.04
N GLU A 180 -39.01 -12.93 11.23
CA GLU A 180 -39.53 -13.99 10.37
C GLU A 180 -38.44 -14.46 9.37
N ALA A 181 -37.78 -13.52 8.68
CA ALA A 181 -36.75 -13.83 7.69
C ALA A 181 -35.55 -14.59 8.30
N ALA A 182 -35.10 -14.20 9.51
CA ALA A 182 -33.99 -14.85 10.19
C ALA A 182 -34.36 -16.25 10.72
N PHE A 183 -35.56 -16.38 11.33
CA PHE A 183 -35.98 -17.62 11.95
C PHE A 183 -36.35 -18.70 10.92
N ALA A 184 -36.90 -18.33 9.76
CA ALA A 184 -37.20 -19.27 8.68
C ALA A 184 -35.95 -19.97 8.12
N ARG A 185 -34.76 -19.42 8.33
CA ARG A 185 -33.51 -19.90 7.76
C ARG A 185 -32.75 -20.92 8.63
N GLY A 186 -33.33 -21.40 9.71
CA GLY A 186 -32.62 -22.28 10.67
C GLY A 186 -32.01 -23.54 10.03
N ALA A 187 -32.74 -24.22 9.13
CA ALA A 187 -32.22 -25.38 8.40
C ALA A 187 -31.10 -25.04 7.43
N GLU A 188 -31.20 -23.89 6.76
CA GLU A 188 -30.15 -23.36 5.85
C GLU A 188 -28.86 -23.06 6.64
N VAL A 189 -28.98 -22.43 7.80
CA VAL A 189 -27.82 -22.11 8.67
C VAL A 189 -27.16 -23.37 9.20
N ALA A 190 -27.96 -24.38 9.60
CA ALA A 190 -27.42 -25.66 10.03
C ALA A 190 -26.57 -26.33 8.93
N ALA A 191 -27.01 -26.25 7.67
CA ALA A 191 -26.25 -26.75 6.53
C ALA A 191 -24.94 -25.94 6.35
N TRP A 192 -25.00 -24.61 6.43
CA TRP A 192 -23.77 -23.77 6.34
C TRP A 192 -22.75 -24.13 7.43
N ILE A 193 -23.19 -24.37 8.65
CA ILE A 193 -22.28 -24.73 9.74
C ILE A 193 -21.62 -26.07 9.42
N ALA A 194 -22.38 -27.07 8.94
CA ALA A 194 -21.87 -28.39 8.62
C ALA A 194 -20.83 -28.31 7.47
N GLU A 195 -21.18 -27.63 6.36
CA GLU A 195 -20.29 -27.41 5.21
C GLU A 195 -19.03 -26.62 5.59
N ALA A 196 -19.17 -25.60 6.45
CA ALA A 196 -18.05 -24.83 6.93
C ALA A 196 -17.08 -25.67 7.77
N HIS A 197 -17.59 -26.61 8.56
CA HIS A 197 -16.76 -27.56 9.28
C HIS A 197 -16.04 -28.52 8.34
N GLU A 198 -16.71 -29.01 7.29
CA GLU A 198 -16.04 -29.81 6.25
C GLU A 198 -14.90 -29.06 5.60
N VAL A 199 -15.13 -27.80 5.20
CA VAL A 199 -14.10 -26.95 4.61
C VAL A 199 -12.95 -26.68 5.58
N SER A 200 -13.27 -26.45 6.86
CA SER A 200 -12.26 -26.18 7.90
C SER A 200 -11.35 -27.38 8.17
N ALA A 201 -11.83 -28.60 7.91
CA ALA A 201 -11.09 -29.83 8.10
C ALA A 201 -10.24 -30.24 6.88
N LEU A 202 -10.37 -29.54 5.75
CA LEU A 202 -9.56 -29.81 4.57
C LEU A 202 -8.08 -29.54 4.84
N THR A 203 -7.22 -30.38 4.32
CA THR A 203 -5.78 -30.21 4.38
C THR A 203 -5.28 -29.16 3.40
N GLU A 204 -6.06 -28.86 2.37
CA GLU A 204 -5.75 -27.91 1.31
C GLU A 204 -6.90 -26.94 1.05
N PRO A 205 -6.60 -25.71 0.61
CA PRO A 205 -7.65 -24.74 0.32
C PRO A 205 -8.53 -25.20 -0.84
N PRO A 206 -9.85 -24.98 -0.77
CA PRO A 206 -10.72 -25.23 -1.91
C PRO A 206 -10.20 -24.53 -3.18
N PRO A 207 -10.27 -25.18 -4.38
CA PRO A 207 -9.74 -24.64 -5.63
C PRO A 207 -10.65 -23.57 -6.22
N ILE A 208 -10.92 -22.50 -5.46
CA ILE A 208 -11.78 -21.39 -5.86
C ILE A 208 -10.91 -20.28 -6.43
N ALA A 209 -11.16 -19.93 -7.70
CA ALA A 209 -10.51 -18.81 -8.39
C ALA A 209 -11.03 -17.46 -7.87
N GLN A 210 -10.22 -16.40 -8.10
CA GLN A 210 -10.67 -15.02 -7.88
C GLN A 210 -11.86 -14.68 -8.80
N GLY A 211 -12.80 -13.92 -8.22
CA GLY A 211 -14.00 -13.49 -8.91
C GLY A 211 -14.75 -12.41 -8.12
N PRO A 212 -16.02 -12.14 -8.47
CA PRO A 212 -16.83 -11.11 -7.81
C PRO A 212 -16.93 -11.25 -6.28
N GLN A 213 -16.84 -12.49 -5.76
CA GLN A 213 -16.84 -12.78 -4.32
C GLN A 213 -15.64 -12.14 -3.57
N CYS A 214 -14.57 -11.79 -4.27
CA CYS A 214 -13.40 -11.15 -3.64
C CYS A 214 -13.67 -9.70 -3.24
N GLY A 215 -14.68 -9.06 -3.87
CA GLY A 215 -15.10 -7.69 -3.56
C GLY A 215 -16.49 -7.59 -2.93
N THR A 216 -17.29 -8.66 -2.95
CA THR A 216 -18.69 -8.67 -2.53
C THR A 216 -18.94 -9.79 -1.51
N PRO A 217 -19.58 -9.50 -0.36
CA PRO A 217 -20.22 -8.24 0.04
C PRO A 217 -19.26 -7.14 0.53
N PHE A 218 -18.01 -7.49 0.80
CA PHE A 218 -16.92 -6.57 1.20
C PHE A 218 -15.57 -7.09 0.68
N PRO A 219 -14.55 -6.23 0.57
CA PRO A 219 -13.22 -6.63 0.11
C PRO A 219 -12.67 -7.78 0.96
N CYS A 220 -12.15 -8.80 0.30
CA CYS A 220 -11.54 -9.95 0.95
C CYS A 220 -10.09 -9.62 1.32
N GLY A 221 -9.73 -9.75 2.61
CA GLY A 221 -8.37 -9.51 3.08
C GLY A 221 -7.30 -10.48 2.54
N PHE A 222 -7.70 -11.54 1.83
CA PHE A 222 -6.79 -12.48 1.18
C PHE A 222 -6.66 -12.26 -0.34
N GLN A 223 -7.17 -11.14 -0.85
CA GLN A 223 -7.16 -10.89 -2.29
C GLN A 223 -5.73 -10.83 -2.84
N ALA A 224 -4.82 -10.15 -2.15
CA ALA A 224 -3.42 -10.10 -2.53
C ALA A 224 -2.77 -11.49 -2.52
N HIS A 225 -2.99 -12.29 -1.48
CA HIS A 225 -2.52 -13.67 -1.40
C HIS A 225 -3.04 -14.53 -2.57
N CYS A 226 -4.33 -14.43 -2.89
CA CYS A 226 -4.91 -15.16 -4.02
C CYS A 226 -4.40 -14.65 -5.38
N SER A 227 -4.04 -13.36 -5.51
CA SER A 227 -3.48 -12.78 -6.73
C SER A 227 -2.04 -13.25 -6.97
N GLN A 228 -1.25 -13.42 -5.92
CA GLN A 228 0.13 -13.91 -6.02
C GLN A 228 0.21 -15.32 -6.64
N ALA A 229 -0.84 -16.12 -6.48
CA ALA A 229 -0.92 -17.45 -7.08
C ALA A 229 -1.20 -17.41 -8.59
N LEU A 230 -1.46 -16.25 -9.18
CA LEU A 230 -1.79 -16.12 -10.59
C LEU A 230 -0.55 -15.63 -11.37
N PRO A 231 -0.28 -16.18 -12.60
CA PRO A 231 0.81 -15.68 -13.41
C PRO A 231 0.63 -14.18 -13.68
N GLU A 232 1.72 -13.41 -13.58
CA GLU A 232 1.70 -12.02 -14.01
C GLU A 232 1.43 -11.95 -15.50
N THR A 233 0.55 -11.06 -15.90
CA THR A 233 0.26 -10.74 -17.29
C THR A 233 0.87 -9.38 -17.62
N GLU A 234 1.41 -9.26 -18.83
CA GLU A 234 2.03 -8.02 -19.29
C GLU A 234 0.99 -6.90 -19.42
N PHE A 235 -0.22 -7.26 -19.92
CA PHE A 235 -1.33 -6.34 -20.18
C PHE A 235 -2.62 -6.84 -19.52
N PRO A 236 -2.76 -6.68 -18.19
CA PRO A 236 -3.89 -7.22 -17.45
C PRO A 236 -5.25 -6.71 -17.94
N VAL A 237 -6.24 -7.60 -18.09
CA VAL A 237 -7.62 -7.21 -18.39
C VAL A 237 -8.24 -6.30 -17.35
N THR A 238 -7.70 -6.28 -16.12
CA THR A 238 -8.13 -5.39 -15.03
C THR A 238 -7.84 -3.92 -15.30
N TRP A 239 -7.00 -3.60 -16.29
CA TRP A 239 -6.77 -2.23 -16.75
C TRP A 239 -7.87 -1.74 -17.71
N LEU A 240 -8.79 -2.60 -18.16
CA LEU A 240 -9.93 -2.15 -18.96
C LEU A 240 -10.92 -1.36 -18.07
N PRO A 241 -11.20 -0.09 -18.37
CA PRO A 241 -12.00 0.77 -17.50
C PRO A 241 -13.50 0.40 -17.51
N HIS A 242 -14.21 0.84 -16.46
CA HIS A 242 -15.68 0.76 -16.32
C HIS A 242 -16.31 -0.63 -16.30
N GLY A 243 -15.67 -1.56 -15.64
CA GLY A 243 -16.23 -2.89 -15.52
C GLY A 243 -16.53 -3.52 -16.88
N SER A 244 -16.66 -4.76 -16.90
CA SER A 244 -17.00 -5.48 -18.12
C SER A 244 -18.50 -5.39 -18.38
N SER A 245 -18.92 -5.13 -19.61
CA SER A 245 -20.28 -5.44 -20.05
C SER A 245 -20.62 -6.89 -19.69
N GLY A 246 -21.88 -7.24 -19.51
CA GLY A 246 -22.26 -8.62 -19.21
C GLY A 246 -21.68 -9.63 -20.21
N ALA A 247 -21.50 -9.22 -21.49
CA ALA A 247 -20.87 -10.04 -22.52
C ALA A 247 -19.35 -10.23 -22.25
N LEU A 248 -18.63 -9.17 -21.92
CA LEU A 248 -17.20 -9.25 -21.59
C LEU A 248 -16.97 -10.06 -20.29
N GLN A 249 -17.79 -9.83 -19.25
CA GLN A 249 -17.73 -10.61 -18.00
C GLN A 249 -17.96 -12.11 -18.27
N SER A 250 -18.97 -12.43 -19.06
CA SER A 250 -19.27 -13.81 -19.44
C SER A 250 -18.16 -14.44 -20.27
N PHE A 251 -17.49 -13.68 -21.11
CA PHE A 251 -16.31 -14.14 -21.87
C PHE A 251 -15.16 -14.42 -20.91
N LEU A 252 -14.78 -13.45 -20.05
CA LEU A 252 -13.67 -13.60 -19.11
C LEU A 252 -13.88 -14.79 -18.15
N ALA A 253 -15.12 -14.98 -17.67
CA ALA A 253 -15.47 -16.10 -16.79
C ALA A 253 -15.33 -17.47 -17.48
N ARG A 254 -15.66 -17.56 -18.77
CA ARG A 254 -15.58 -18.83 -19.54
C ARG A 254 -14.18 -19.11 -20.08
N SER A 255 -13.49 -18.09 -20.60
CA SER A 255 -12.18 -18.25 -21.22
C SER A 255 -11.03 -18.28 -20.22
N GLY A 256 -11.22 -17.69 -19.03
CA GLY A 256 -10.15 -17.45 -18.08
C GLY A 256 -9.12 -16.41 -18.57
N ALA A 257 -9.44 -15.64 -19.64
CA ALA A 257 -8.56 -14.64 -20.21
C ALA A 257 -8.16 -13.59 -19.16
N ARG A 258 -6.87 -13.32 -19.08
CA ARG A 258 -6.29 -12.40 -18.10
C ARG A 258 -5.49 -11.27 -18.73
N ASP A 259 -5.07 -11.48 -19.98
CA ASP A 259 -4.38 -10.48 -20.78
C ASP A 259 -5.37 -9.85 -21.78
N MET A 260 -5.29 -8.53 -21.96
CA MET A 260 -6.23 -7.84 -22.85
C MET A 260 -6.01 -8.19 -24.33
N ARG A 261 -4.88 -8.83 -24.70
CA ARG A 261 -4.64 -9.38 -26.04
C ARG A 261 -5.57 -10.53 -26.37
N GLU A 262 -6.02 -11.27 -25.35
CA GLU A 262 -6.91 -12.43 -25.50
C GLU A 262 -8.38 -12.02 -25.65
N VAL A 263 -8.70 -10.73 -25.40
CA VAL A 263 -10.08 -10.25 -25.44
C VAL A 263 -10.45 -9.81 -26.85
N PRO A 264 -11.54 -10.36 -27.45
CA PRO A 264 -12.03 -9.92 -28.75
C PRO A 264 -12.44 -8.45 -28.75
N GLU A 265 -12.02 -7.68 -29.74
CA GLU A 265 -12.33 -6.25 -29.84
C GLU A 265 -13.83 -5.94 -29.90
N THR A 266 -14.62 -6.87 -30.43
CA THR A 266 -16.08 -6.77 -30.54
C THR A 266 -16.78 -6.72 -29.16
N LEU A 267 -16.13 -7.20 -28.12
CA LEU A 267 -16.62 -7.17 -26.74
C LEU A 267 -16.24 -5.87 -25.99
N LEU A 268 -15.37 -5.05 -26.58
CA LEU A 268 -14.85 -3.84 -25.95
C LEU A 268 -15.67 -2.59 -26.35
N SER A 269 -15.98 -1.75 -25.38
CA SER A 269 -16.50 -0.41 -25.61
C SER A 269 -15.46 0.47 -26.31
N PRO A 270 -15.84 1.62 -26.91
CA PRO A 270 -14.88 2.53 -27.57
C PRO A 270 -13.73 2.96 -26.65
N ILE A 271 -14.01 3.25 -25.38
CA ILE A 271 -12.98 3.65 -24.42
C ILE A 271 -12.05 2.46 -24.05
N GLN A 272 -12.61 1.26 -23.89
CA GLN A 272 -11.83 0.05 -23.62
C GLN A 272 -10.93 -0.32 -24.81
N ARG A 273 -11.41 -0.16 -26.06
CA ARG A 273 -10.59 -0.33 -27.26
C ARG A 273 -9.45 0.69 -27.32
N ARG A 274 -9.70 1.96 -26.97
CA ARG A 274 -8.65 2.97 -26.87
C ARG A 274 -7.60 2.55 -25.86
N VAL A 275 -8.01 2.20 -24.64
CA VAL A 275 -7.10 1.74 -23.58
C VAL A 275 -6.26 0.56 -24.06
N ARG A 276 -6.90 -0.48 -24.62
CA ARG A 276 -6.21 -1.64 -25.15
C ARG A 276 -5.19 -1.28 -26.24
N ASN A 277 -5.61 -0.50 -27.24
CA ASN A 277 -4.75 -0.17 -28.38
C ASN A 277 -3.56 0.68 -27.97
N VAL A 278 -3.77 1.68 -27.13
CA VAL A 278 -2.72 2.55 -26.60
C VAL A 278 -1.76 1.78 -25.69
N THR A 279 -2.29 0.92 -24.85
CA THR A 279 -1.47 0.10 -23.93
C THR A 279 -0.60 -0.88 -24.72
N LEU A 280 -1.15 -1.54 -25.75
CA LEU A 280 -0.41 -2.50 -26.57
C LEU A 280 0.59 -1.84 -27.52
N SER A 281 0.27 -0.66 -28.07
CA SER A 281 1.17 0.07 -28.97
C SER A 281 2.26 0.82 -28.23
N GLY A 282 2.07 1.14 -26.96
CA GLY A 282 2.95 2.02 -26.20
C GLY A 282 2.86 3.49 -26.60
N GLN A 283 1.98 3.87 -27.55
CA GLN A 283 1.85 5.22 -28.06
C GLN A 283 0.68 5.95 -27.42
N PRO A 284 0.89 7.13 -26.81
CA PRO A 284 -0.18 7.91 -26.20
C PRO A 284 -1.26 8.31 -27.21
N TYR A 285 -2.49 8.40 -26.75
CA TYR A 285 -3.59 9.03 -27.48
C TYR A 285 -3.77 10.45 -26.98
N PHE A 286 -3.75 11.43 -27.89
CA PHE A 286 -4.06 12.81 -27.59
C PHE A 286 -4.79 13.48 -28.75
N ASP A 287 -6.05 13.84 -28.51
CA ASP A 287 -6.86 14.68 -29.41
C ASP A 287 -6.72 16.14 -28.97
N ALA A 288 -5.63 16.75 -29.40
CA ALA A 288 -5.26 18.12 -29.02
C ALA A 288 -6.26 19.18 -29.49
N GLU A 289 -6.78 19.03 -30.72
CA GLU A 289 -7.78 19.99 -31.29
C GLU A 289 -9.11 19.87 -30.54
N GLY A 290 -9.59 18.64 -30.28
CA GLY A 290 -10.80 18.45 -29.50
C GLY A 290 -10.67 18.96 -28.06
N ALA A 291 -9.50 18.78 -27.43
CA ALA A 291 -9.24 19.31 -26.09
C ALA A 291 -9.30 20.84 -26.05
N ARG A 292 -8.66 21.49 -27.04
CA ARG A 292 -8.70 22.93 -27.18
C ARG A 292 -10.12 23.48 -27.43
N GLN A 293 -10.91 22.77 -28.25
CA GLN A 293 -12.32 23.13 -28.49
C GLN A 293 -13.17 23.00 -27.23
N ASP A 294 -12.98 21.95 -26.45
CA ASP A 294 -13.70 21.76 -25.18
C ASP A 294 -13.39 22.88 -24.16
N LEU A 295 -12.13 23.40 -24.16
CA LEU A 295 -11.67 24.43 -23.22
C LEU A 295 -11.88 25.87 -23.69
N GLN A 296 -12.15 26.13 -24.98
CA GLN A 296 -12.21 27.48 -25.58
C GLN A 296 -13.22 28.44 -24.92
N HIS A 297 -14.27 27.89 -24.31
CA HIS A 297 -15.31 28.64 -23.61
C HIS A 297 -14.97 29.01 -22.17
N HIS A 298 -13.82 28.57 -21.68
CA HIS A 298 -13.32 28.77 -20.33
C HIS A 298 -11.90 29.37 -20.33
N PRO A 299 -11.77 30.64 -20.81
CA PRO A 299 -10.46 31.27 -20.95
C PRO A 299 -9.85 31.64 -19.60
N LEU A 300 -8.51 31.91 -19.62
CA LEU A 300 -7.82 32.55 -18.50
C LEU A 300 -8.23 34.02 -18.36
N PRO A 301 -8.20 34.59 -17.13
CA PRO A 301 -7.80 33.95 -15.88
C PRO A 301 -8.81 32.93 -15.37
N ALA A 302 -8.34 31.94 -14.63
CA ALA A 302 -9.18 30.85 -14.10
C ALA A 302 -8.67 30.38 -12.73
N TYR A 303 -9.57 29.77 -11.97
CA TYR A 303 -9.29 29.08 -10.71
C TYR A 303 -9.19 27.57 -10.93
N PHE A 304 -8.38 26.91 -10.09
CA PHE A 304 -8.25 25.45 -9.98
C PHE A 304 -8.45 25.08 -8.52
N LEU A 305 -9.51 24.35 -8.22
CA LEU A 305 -10.03 24.14 -6.87
C LEU A 305 -10.12 22.65 -6.55
N ASP A 306 -9.72 22.29 -5.33
CA ASP A 306 -9.87 20.95 -4.77
C ASP A 306 -10.20 21.00 -3.28
N PHE A 307 -10.97 19.98 -2.80
CA PHE A 307 -11.44 19.87 -1.43
C PHE A 307 -11.00 18.58 -0.76
N GLU A 308 -10.56 18.69 0.50
CA GLU A 308 -10.47 17.56 1.40
C GLU A 308 -11.62 17.53 2.40
N THR A 309 -12.18 16.34 2.61
CA THR A 309 -13.36 16.15 3.45
C THR A 309 -13.16 15.08 4.51
N ILE A 310 -13.88 15.23 5.63
CA ILE A 310 -14.02 14.22 6.67
C ILE A 310 -15.48 13.79 6.81
N GLN A 311 -15.71 12.53 7.12
CA GLN A 311 -17.03 12.01 7.46
C GLN A 311 -16.96 11.17 8.73
N PHE A 312 -17.99 11.27 9.55
CA PHE A 312 -18.14 10.49 10.77
C PHE A 312 -19.38 9.62 10.69
N GLY A 313 -19.25 8.33 10.99
CA GLY A 313 -20.40 7.45 11.17
C GLY A 313 -21.25 7.92 12.36
N VAL A 314 -20.59 8.31 13.43
CA VAL A 314 -21.21 9.00 14.59
C VAL A 314 -20.87 10.47 14.51
N PRO A 315 -21.86 11.37 14.27
CA PRO A 315 -21.61 12.81 14.19
C PRO A 315 -21.01 13.37 15.46
N ARG A 316 -20.01 14.25 15.32
CA ARG A 316 -19.30 14.89 16.43
C ARG A 316 -19.73 16.33 16.68
N TRP A 317 -20.22 17.02 15.65
CA TRP A 317 -20.58 18.43 15.70
C TRP A 317 -22.10 18.59 15.55
N ALA A 318 -22.69 19.43 16.37
CA ALA A 318 -24.12 19.72 16.32
C ALA A 318 -24.55 20.19 14.92
N GLY A 319 -25.70 19.75 14.47
CA GLY A 319 -26.24 20.07 13.14
C GLY A 319 -25.65 19.22 11.99
N THR A 320 -24.79 18.22 12.29
CA THR A 320 -24.27 17.28 11.29
C THR A 320 -24.98 15.92 11.35
N ARG A 321 -24.84 15.11 10.31
CA ARG A 321 -25.53 13.83 10.12
C ARG A 321 -24.53 12.69 9.95
N PRO A 322 -24.93 11.43 10.23
CA PRO A 322 -24.10 10.26 9.96
C PRO A 322 -23.60 10.24 8.51
N PHE A 323 -22.28 10.03 8.34
CA PHE A 323 -21.57 10.00 7.05
C PHE A 323 -21.72 11.26 6.18
N GLN A 324 -22.14 12.38 6.75
CA GLN A 324 -22.07 13.65 6.04
C GLN A 324 -20.62 14.03 5.77
N MET A 325 -20.29 14.28 4.50
CA MET A 325 -18.97 14.75 4.10
C MET A 325 -18.83 16.24 4.42
N LEU A 326 -17.91 16.58 5.30
CA LEU A 326 -17.68 17.92 5.79
C LEU A 326 -16.32 18.40 5.29
N PRO A 327 -16.23 19.42 4.44
CA PRO A 327 -14.95 19.92 3.96
C PRO A 327 -14.21 20.62 5.08
N PHE A 328 -12.94 20.26 5.27
CA PHE A 328 -12.05 20.83 6.27
C PHE A 328 -10.84 21.56 5.67
N GLN A 329 -10.59 21.35 4.38
CA GLN A 329 -9.49 21.96 3.65
C GLN A 329 -9.89 22.22 2.21
N PHE A 330 -9.42 23.34 1.64
CA PHE A 330 -9.33 23.52 0.20
C PHE A 330 -7.96 24.03 -0.21
N SER A 331 -7.60 23.77 -1.45
CA SER A 331 -6.52 24.39 -2.18
C SER A 331 -7.08 25.10 -3.42
N LEU A 332 -6.57 26.26 -3.72
CA LEU A 332 -6.99 27.08 -4.85
C LEU A 332 -5.77 27.69 -5.55
N HIS A 333 -5.50 27.26 -6.78
CA HIS A 333 -4.61 27.99 -7.66
C HIS A 333 -5.38 28.94 -8.56
N ARG A 334 -4.83 30.13 -8.81
CA ARG A 334 -5.33 31.07 -9.80
C ARG A 334 -4.25 31.27 -10.87
N LEU A 335 -4.55 30.90 -12.09
CA LEU A 335 -3.71 31.11 -13.26
C LEU A 335 -4.25 32.32 -14.04
N ASP A 336 -3.43 33.31 -14.24
CA ASP A 336 -3.83 34.50 -15.00
C ASP A 336 -3.52 34.38 -16.51
N ALA A 337 -3.94 35.38 -17.29
CA ALA A 337 -3.71 35.38 -18.73
C ALA A 337 -2.24 35.57 -19.13
N SER A 338 -1.39 36.04 -18.23
CA SER A 338 0.07 36.14 -18.42
C SER A 338 0.83 34.85 -18.13
N GLY A 339 0.15 33.86 -17.54
CA GLY A 339 0.75 32.61 -17.08
C GLY A 339 1.24 32.66 -15.61
N GLU A 340 1.03 33.78 -14.91
CA GLU A 340 1.33 33.90 -13.48
C GLU A 340 0.40 33.02 -12.67
N LEU A 341 0.99 32.24 -11.77
CA LEU A 341 0.28 31.30 -10.91
C LEU A 341 0.37 31.77 -9.45
N THR A 342 -0.78 31.97 -8.81
CA THR A 342 -0.88 32.27 -7.38
C THR A 342 -1.63 31.16 -6.66
N HIS A 343 -1.34 30.98 -5.37
CA HIS A 343 -1.94 29.93 -4.54
C HIS A 343 -2.54 30.50 -3.27
N SER A 344 -3.70 30.02 -2.89
CA SER A 344 -4.35 30.24 -1.60
C SER A 344 -5.02 28.96 -1.11
N GLY A 345 -5.28 28.86 0.18
CA GLY A 345 -5.89 27.67 0.73
C GLY A 345 -6.49 27.94 2.12
N PHE A 346 -7.18 26.95 2.62
CA PHE A 346 -7.75 26.89 3.96
C PHE A 346 -7.55 25.50 4.54
N LEU A 347 -7.21 25.44 5.82
CA LEU A 347 -7.16 24.20 6.60
C LEU A 347 -7.48 24.54 8.06
N ASP A 348 -8.46 23.86 8.65
CA ASP A 348 -8.82 24.01 10.06
C ASP A 348 -8.49 22.72 10.84
N LEU A 349 -7.57 22.79 11.78
CA LEU A 349 -7.22 21.72 12.71
C LEU A 349 -7.63 22.07 14.17
N SER A 350 -8.63 22.94 14.36
CA SER A 350 -9.08 23.36 15.71
C SER A 350 -9.75 22.22 16.48
N GLY A 351 -10.38 21.27 15.77
CA GLY A 351 -11.24 20.23 16.34
C GLY A 351 -12.72 20.66 16.44
N ASN A 352 -13.04 21.92 16.15
CA ASN A 352 -14.40 22.41 15.97
C ASN A 352 -14.92 22.08 14.56
N ASP A 353 -16.20 22.31 14.32
CA ASP A 353 -16.77 22.20 12.98
C ASP A 353 -16.15 23.22 12.01
N PRO A 354 -15.40 22.78 11.00
CA PRO A 354 -14.72 23.69 10.08
C PRO A 354 -15.61 24.32 9.03
N SER A 355 -16.85 23.86 8.87
CA SER A 355 -17.67 24.11 7.69
C SER A 355 -18.00 25.59 7.44
N GLU A 356 -18.26 26.37 8.50
CA GLU A 356 -18.59 27.79 8.35
C GLU A 356 -17.34 28.60 7.98
N ALA A 357 -16.22 28.37 8.68
CA ALA A 357 -14.96 29.03 8.41
C ALA A 357 -14.43 28.67 7.01
N PHE A 358 -14.59 27.40 6.59
CA PHE A 358 -14.28 26.92 5.25
C PHE A 358 -15.10 27.68 4.20
N ALA A 359 -16.42 27.73 4.34
CA ALA A 359 -17.31 28.42 3.41
C ALA A 359 -16.96 29.91 3.27
N ALA A 360 -16.73 30.59 4.40
CA ALA A 360 -16.33 32.00 4.41
C ALA A 360 -14.97 32.25 3.73
N ALA A 361 -14.01 31.39 3.97
CA ALA A 361 -12.69 31.46 3.32
C ALA A 361 -12.77 31.23 1.82
N LEU A 362 -13.55 30.23 1.38
CA LEU A 362 -13.73 29.89 -0.03
C LEU A 362 -14.41 31.01 -0.82
N VAL A 363 -15.49 31.60 -0.26
CA VAL A 363 -16.20 32.74 -0.89
C VAL A 363 -15.27 33.93 -1.08
N ARG A 364 -14.39 34.21 -0.11
CA ARG A 364 -13.36 35.27 -0.25
C ARG A 364 -12.32 34.93 -1.30
N ALA A 365 -11.87 33.68 -1.36
CA ALA A 365 -10.84 33.24 -2.30
C ALA A 365 -11.32 33.20 -3.76
N CYS A 366 -12.60 32.81 -3.99
CA CYS A 366 -13.22 32.74 -5.31
C CYS A 366 -14.08 33.97 -5.66
N SER A 367 -13.66 35.16 -5.23
CA SER A 367 -14.43 36.40 -5.34
C SER A 367 -14.62 36.95 -6.77
N GLU A 368 -13.74 36.59 -7.71
CA GLU A 368 -13.84 36.99 -9.11
C GLU A 368 -14.75 36.03 -9.88
N PRO A 369 -15.50 36.52 -10.92
CA PRO A 369 -16.42 35.68 -11.69
C PRO A 369 -15.67 34.87 -12.78
N LEU A 370 -14.63 34.15 -12.36
CA LEU A 370 -13.79 33.34 -13.23
C LEU A 370 -14.27 31.88 -13.31
N PRO A 371 -13.96 31.15 -14.39
CA PRO A 371 -14.13 29.69 -14.43
C PRO A 371 -13.41 29.03 -13.27
N VAL A 372 -14.01 27.99 -12.69
CA VAL A 372 -13.44 27.22 -11.58
C VAL A 372 -13.24 25.79 -12.06
N PHE A 373 -12.03 25.44 -12.43
CA PHE A 373 -11.67 24.09 -12.82
C PHE A 373 -11.56 23.18 -11.60
N VAL A 374 -12.16 22.00 -11.71
CA VAL A 374 -12.11 20.92 -10.71
C VAL A 374 -11.87 19.59 -11.42
N TYR A 375 -11.51 18.57 -10.66
CA TYR A 375 -11.31 17.23 -11.20
C TYR A 375 -12.31 16.24 -10.63
N HIS A 376 -13.51 16.18 -11.20
CA HIS A 376 -14.73 15.50 -10.78
C HIS A 376 -15.73 16.42 -10.10
N ALA A 377 -16.28 17.40 -10.86
CA ALA A 377 -17.17 18.45 -10.38
C ALA A 377 -18.40 17.97 -9.58
N GLY A 378 -18.77 16.69 -9.72
CA GLY A 378 -19.85 16.10 -8.91
C GLY A 378 -19.55 16.10 -7.42
N PHE A 379 -18.27 15.99 -7.03
CA PHE A 379 -17.86 15.98 -5.63
C PHE A 379 -17.93 17.39 -5.02
N GLU A 380 -17.22 18.36 -5.56
CA GLU A 380 -17.21 19.75 -5.08
C GLU A 380 -18.58 20.38 -5.18
N GLY A 381 -19.30 20.13 -6.29
CA GLY A 381 -20.60 20.70 -6.53
C GLY A 381 -21.65 20.29 -5.49
N VAL A 382 -21.64 19.06 -5.01
CA VAL A 382 -22.53 18.62 -3.93
C VAL A 382 -22.14 19.29 -2.62
N ARG A 383 -20.85 19.39 -2.30
CA ARG A 383 -20.40 20.07 -1.07
C ARG A 383 -20.78 21.54 -1.05
N LEU A 384 -20.61 22.25 -2.16
CA LEU A 384 -21.04 23.66 -2.27
C LEU A 384 -22.54 23.84 -2.02
N LYS A 385 -23.40 22.97 -2.55
CA LYS A 385 -24.85 23.00 -2.29
C LYS A 385 -25.20 22.71 -0.82
N GLU A 386 -24.53 21.73 -0.21
CA GLU A 386 -24.73 21.41 1.22
C GLU A 386 -24.32 22.57 2.12
N LEU A 387 -23.19 23.23 1.82
CA LEU A 387 -22.75 24.44 2.54
C LEU A 387 -23.74 25.59 2.35
N ALA A 388 -24.25 25.80 1.12
CA ALA A 388 -25.24 26.83 0.84
C ALA A 388 -26.55 26.62 1.63
N LEU A 389 -27.01 25.37 1.74
CA LEU A 389 -28.17 25.03 2.57
C LEU A 389 -27.92 25.26 4.06
N ARG A 390 -26.71 24.97 4.52
CA ARG A 390 -26.34 25.08 5.95
C ARG A 390 -26.09 26.52 6.39
N PHE A 391 -25.56 27.36 5.48
CA PHE A 391 -25.16 28.73 5.75
C PHE A 391 -25.85 29.73 4.79
N PRO A 392 -27.14 30.07 5.06
CA PRO A 392 -27.94 30.93 4.17
C PRO A 392 -27.31 32.29 3.85
N ALA A 393 -26.52 32.86 4.77
CA ALA A 393 -25.84 34.14 4.56
C ALA A 393 -24.80 34.10 3.42
N MET A 394 -24.25 32.91 3.11
CA MET A 394 -23.25 32.69 2.07
C MET A 394 -23.81 31.93 0.86
N ALA A 395 -25.10 31.56 0.90
CA ALA A 395 -25.71 30.65 -0.08
C ALA A 395 -25.59 31.18 -1.52
N SER A 396 -25.87 32.46 -1.77
CA SER A 396 -25.77 33.04 -3.11
C SER A 396 -24.36 32.93 -3.70
N ALA A 397 -23.32 33.24 -2.91
CA ALA A 397 -21.94 33.19 -3.35
C ALA A 397 -21.47 31.75 -3.59
N LEU A 398 -21.86 30.79 -2.73
CA LEU A 398 -21.53 29.36 -2.89
C LEU A 398 -22.22 28.76 -4.12
N ILE A 399 -23.48 29.14 -4.42
CA ILE A 399 -24.17 28.70 -5.63
C ILE A 399 -23.60 29.36 -6.89
N ASP A 400 -23.10 30.61 -6.80
CA ASP A 400 -22.36 31.24 -7.89
C ASP A 400 -21.06 30.47 -8.21
N ILE A 401 -20.26 30.13 -7.21
CA ILE A 401 -19.06 29.29 -7.39
C ILE A 401 -19.44 27.95 -8.03
N HIS A 402 -20.52 27.30 -7.53
CA HIS A 402 -21.02 26.05 -8.12
C HIS A 402 -21.37 26.20 -9.61
N GLY A 403 -22.00 27.33 -10.01
CA GLY A 403 -22.40 27.60 -11.40
C GLY A 403 -21.20 27.78 -12.35
N ARG A 404 -20.02 28.08 -11.82
CA ARG A 404 -18.78 28.31 -12.58
C ARG A 404 -17.86 27.09 -12.63
N LEU A 405 -18.24 25.95 -12.02
CA LEU A 405 -17.45 24.72 -12.04
C LEU A 405 -17.28 24.18 -13.46
N VAL A 406 -16.07 23.84 -13.82
CA VAL A 406 -15.69 23.19 -15.09
C VAL A 406 -14.94 21.90 -14.75
N ASP A 407 -15.48 20.77 -15.20
CA ASP A 407 -14.89 19.45 -14.89
C ASP A 407 -13.84 19.05 -15.91
N LEU A 408 -12.57 18.95 -15.47
CA LEU A 408 -11.46 18.50 -16.31
C LEU A 408 -11.45 16.99 -16.55
N LEU A 409 -12.06 16.19 -15.68
CA LEU A 409 -12.02 14.72 -15.80
C LEU A 409 -12.72 14.21 -17.08
N PRO A 410 -13.93 14.62 -17.46
CA PRO A 410 -14.54 14.22 -18.72
C PRO A 410 -13.72 14.63 -19.94
N ILE A 411 -13.16 15.85 -19.96
CA ILE A 411 -12.33 16.37 -21.04
C ILE A 411 -11.05 15.50 -21.15
N THR A 412 -10.34 15.28 -20.04
CA THR A 412 -9.15 14.44 -20.01
C THR A 412 -9.46 13.04 -20.51
N ARG A 413 -10.57 12.44 -20.05
CA ARG A 413 -10.99 11.09 -20.45
C ARG A 413 -11.33 11.01 -21.94
N ALA A 414 -11.95 12.03 -22.50
CA ALA A 414 -12.29 12.07 -23.91
C ALA A 414 -11.07 12.26 -24.81
N ARG A 415 -10.11 13.08 -24.40
CA ARG A 415 -9.06 13.64 -25.25
C ARG A 415 -7.66 13.07 -25.02
N TYR A 416 -7.39 12.48 -23.83
CA TYR A 416 -6.06 12.02 -23.48
C TYR A 416 -6.07 10.62 -22.82
N TYR A 417 -5.12 9.80 -23.24
CA TYR A 417 -4.79 8.55 -22.54
C TYR A 417 -3.33 8.15 -22.82
N HIS A 418 -2.61 7.76 -21.80
CA HIS A 418 -1.22 7.31 -21.85
C HIS A 418 -1.09 5.89 -21.27
N PRO A 419 -0.19 5.01 -21.76
CA PRO A 419 0.00 3.65 -21.25
C PRO A 419 0.24 3.59 -19.73
N LEU A 420 0.96 4.57 -19.17
CA LEU A 420 1.23 4.65 -17.74
C LEU A 420 -0.02 4.79 -16.86
N GLN A 421 -1.15 5.21 -17.44
CA GLN A 421 -2.41 5.37 -16.70
C GLN A 421 -3.08 4.04 -16.35
N ARG A 422 -2.69 2.92 -16.98
CA ARG A 422 -3.20 1.57 -16.66
C ARG A 422 -4.72 1.50 -16.54
N GLY A 423 -5.42 2.17 -17.46
CA GLY A 423 -6.89 2.18 -17.51
C GLY A 423 -7.59 3.18 -16.59
N SER A 424 -6.87 3.99 -15.84
CA SER A 424 -7.42 4.97 -14.90
C SER A 424 -7.21 6.40 -15.38
N TRP A 425 -8.21 7.26 -15.15
CA TRP A 425 -8.12 8.72 -15.32
C TRP A 425 -8.15 9.46 -13.98
N SER A 426 -7.82 8.79 -12.86
CA SER A 426 -7.59 9.54 -11.62
C SER A 426 -6.43 10.51 -11.81
N ILE A 427 -6.48 11.65 -11.17
CA ILE A 427 -5.44 12.68 -11.28
C ILE A 427 -4.04 12.10 -10.98
N LYS A 428 -3.96 11.19 -10.00
CA LYS A 428 -2.73 10.48 -9.59
C LYS A 428 -2.15 9.55 -10.66
N GLN A 429 -2.96 9.10 -11.61
CA GLN A 429 -2.50 8.27 -12.73
C GLN A 429 -2.26 9.10 -14.00
N VAL A 430 -2.92 10.25 -14.14
CA VAL A 430 -2.74 11.15 -15.27
C VAL A 430 -1.49 12.01 -15.10
N LEU A 431 -1.28 12.57 -13.92
CA LEU A 431 -0.18 13.50 -13.64
C LEU A 431 1.21 12.93 -13.96
N PRO A 432 1.60 11.70 -13.55
CA PRO A 432 2.92 11.15 -13.86
C PRO A 432 3.20 10.98 -15.36
N ALA A 433 2.14 10.88 -16.17
CA ALA A 433 2.27 10.78 -17.63
C ALA A 433 2.45 12.14 -18.30
N LEU A 434 1.95 13.22 -17.70
CA LEU A 434 2.02 14.60 -18.22
C LEU A 434 3.17 15.39 -17.62
N ALA A 435 3.42 15.24 -16.33
CA ALA A 435 4.44 15.92 -15.56
C ALA A 435 5.21 14.90 -14.68
N PRO A 436 6.18 14.17 -15.25
CA PRO A 436 6.89 13.08 -14.54
C PRO A 436 7.63 13.51 -13.28
N ASP A 437 7.97 14.80 -13.18
CA ASP A 437 8.68 15.36 -12.02
C ASP A 437 7.73 15.64 -10.82
N MET A 438 6.42 15.67 -11.07
CA MET A 438 5.39 15.89 -10.05
C MET A 438 4.82 14.56 -9.58
N ARG A 439 5.17 14.15 -8.36
CA ARG A 439 4.78 12.83 -7.82
C ARG A 439 4.26 12.93 -6.40
N TYR A 440 3.13 12.28 -6.14
CA TYR A 440 2.55 12.16 -4.80
C TYR A 440 3.45 11.36 -3.85
N GLU A 441 4.22 10.40 -4.37
CA GLU A 441 5.16 9.60 -3.59
C GLU A 441 6.31 10.43 -3.00
N ALA A 442 6.60 11.59 -3.60
CA ALA A 442 7.63 12.51 -3.12
C ALA A 442 7.16 13.39 -1.94
N LEU A 443 5.84 13.44 -1.67
CA LEU A 443 5.31 14.23 -0.57
C LEU A 443 5.68 13.60 0.78
N PRO A 444 6.07 14.40 1.77
CA PRO A 444 6.25 13.94 3.14
C PRO A 444 4.87 13.66 3.77
N GLY A 445 4.69 12.51 4.38
CA GLY A 445 3.47 12.14 5.11
C GLY A 445 2.30 11.79 4.20
N VAL A 446 1.34 12.70 4.01
CA VAL A 446 0.07 12.46 3.30
C VAL A 446 0.26 12.32 1.79
N ARG A 447 -0.25 11.23 1.20
CA ARG A 447 -0.11 10.91 -0.23
C ARG A 447 -1.40 10.49 -0.91
N ASP A 448 -2.46 10.28 -0.14
CA ASP A 448 -3.79 9.96 -0.63
C ASP A 448 -4.88 10.48 0.30
N GLY A 449 -6.14 10.51 -0.18
CA GLY A 449 -7.26 11.02 0.59
C GLY A 449 -7.58 10.22 1.87
N GLY A 450 -7.26 8.92 1.91
CA GLY A 450 -7.39 8.11 3.12
C GLY A 450 -6.40 8.55 4.20
N MET A 451 -5.14 8.75 3.80
CA MET A 451 -4.11 9.31 4.68
C MET A 451 -4.43 10.75 5.09
N ALA A 452 -5.06 11.55 4.20
CA ALA A 452 -5.50 12.91 4.55
C ALA A 452 -6.55 12.89 5.67
N MET A 453 -7.54 11.99 5.57
CA MET A 453 -8.54 11.80 6.64
C MET A 453 -7.91 11.35 7.96
N ASP A 454 -7.01 10.36 7.93
CA ASP A 454 -6.34 9.86 9.14
C ASP A 454 -5.45 10.96 9.77
N ALA A 455 -4.71 11.70 8.97
CA ALA A 455 -3.90 12.84 9.41
C ALA A 455 -4.77 13.96 10.01
N TYR A 456 -5.92 14.26 9.39
CA TYR A 456 -6.87 15.22 9.94
C TYR A 456 -7.39 14.77 11.31
N LEU A 457 -7.82 13.51 11.44
CA LEU A 457 -8.29 12.94 12.72
C LEU A 457 -7.22 13.00 13.81
N GLU A 458 -5.97 12.70 13.46
CA GLU A 458 -4.83 12.87 14.38
C GLU A 458 -4.64 14.34 14.73
N GLY A 459 -4.69 15.24 13.74
CA GLY A 459 -4.48 16.68 13.90
C GLY A 459 -5.49 17.36 14.83
N ILE A 460 -6.76 16.94 14.78
CA ILE A 460 -7.81 17.49 15.65
C ILE A 460 -7.87 16.81 17.03
N SER A 461 -7.11 15.76 17.27
CA SER A 461 -7.10 15.07 18.56
C SER A 461 -6.49 15.94 19.65
N PRO A 462 -7.11 16.02 20.83
CA PRO A 462 -6.56 16.79 21.95
C PRO A 462 -5.24 16.21 22.50
N THR A 463 -4.93 14.96 22.17
CA THR A 463 -3.70 14.27 22.59
C THR A 463 -2.54 14.52 21.66
N THR A 464 -2.77 15.09 20.47
CA THR A 464 -1.71 15.38 19.50
C THR A 464 -0.87 16.56 19.93
N THR A 465 0.45 16.36 19.99
CA THR A 465 1.40 17.41 20.36
C THR A 465 1.41 18.55 19.35
N SER A 466 1.74 19.78 19.81
CA SER A 466 1.80 20.95 18.93
C SER A 466 2.79 20.77 17.77
N ALA A 467 3.93 20.11 18.01
CA ALA A 467 4.91 19.82 16.96
C ALA A 467 4.34 18.86 15.89
N ARG A 468 3.66 17.78 16.30
CA ARG A 468 3.02 16.85 15.37
C ARG A 468 1.88 17.51 14.62
N LYS A 469 1.07 18.33 15.28
CA LYS A 469 -0.01 19.11 14.67
C LYS A 469 0.53 20.07 13.59
N ALA A 470 1.66 20.73 13.83
CA ALA A 470 2.32 21.59 12.85
C ALA A 470 2.83 20.78 11.64
N ALA A 471 3.39 19.59 11.87
CA ALA A 471 3.80 18.68 10.79
C ALA A 471 2.60 18.25 9.94
N ILE A 472 1.51 17.78 10.56
CA ILE A 472 0.27 17.38 9.87
C ILE A 472 -0.29 18.56 9.05
N HIS A 473 -0.26 19.76 9.59
CA HIS A 473 -0.71 20.96 8.89
C HIS A 473 0.08 21.16 7.58
N GLY A 474 1.41 21.05 7.62
CA GLY A 474 2.25 21.15 6.44
C GLY A 474 2.03 20.02 5.43
N GLU A 475 1.88 18.78 5.91
CA GLU A 475 1.64 17.59 5.09
C GLU A 475 0.31 17.71 4.32
N LEU A 476 -0.77 18.12 4.99
CA LEU A 476 -2.09 18.30 4.38
C LEU A 476 -2.10 19.45 3.36
N LEU A 477 -1.48 20.58 3.68
CA LEU A 477 -1.37 21.71 2.74
C LEU A 477 -0.60 21.32 1.48
N ALA A 478 0.52 20.61 1.62
CA ALA A 478 1.33 20.18 0.49
C ALA A 478 0.58 19.19 -0.42
N TYR A 479 -0.17 18.26 0.17
CA TYR A 479 -0.94 17.27 -0.56
C TYR A 479 -2.05 17.92 -1.41
N CYS A 480 -2.93 18.72 -0.80
CA CYS A 480 -4.04 19.37 -1.51
C CYS A 480 -3.54 20.43 -2.53
N ALA A 481 -2.42 21.11 -2.24
CA ALA A 481 -1.79 22.02 -3.21
C ALA A 481 -1.27 21.28 -4.44
N LEU A 482 -0.78 20.05 -4.30
CA LEU A 482 -0.34 19.24 -5.44
C LEU A 482 -1.52 18.84 -6.32
N ASP A 483 -2.69 18.52 -5.76
CA ASP A 483 -3.90 18.18 -6.55
C ASP A 483 -4.33 19.36 -7.44
N THR A 484 -4.37 20.57 -6.91
CA THR A 484 -4.72 21.75 -7.70
C THR A 484 -3.63 22.16 -8.70
N LEU A 485 -2.35 21.99 -8.35
CA LEU A 485 -1.25 22.21 -9.29
C LEU A 485 -1.26 21.18 -10.43
N ALA A 486 -1.60 19.93 -10.12
CA ALA A 486 -1.79 18.88 -11.13
C ALA A 486 -2.89 19.23 -12.14
N MET A 487 -3.99 19.83 -11.67
CA MET A 487 -5.05 20.32 -12.58
C MET A 487 -4.54 21.45 -13.49
N VAL A 488 -3.72 22.34 -12.99
CA VAL A 488 -3.07 23.39 -13.81
C VAL A 488 -2.24 22.76 -14.92
N GLU A 489 -1.42 21.76 -14.61
CA GLU A 489 -0.58 21.09 -15.61
C GLU A 489 -1.42 20.30 -16.63
N ILE A 490 -2.46 19.60 -16.18
CA ILE A 490 -3.41 18.92 -17.07
C ILE A 490 -4.07 19.94 -18.01
N TRP A 491 -4.53 21.08 -17.48
CA TRP A 491 -5.13 22.15 -18.27
C TRP A 491 -4.15 22.72 -19.30
N ARG A 492 -2.88 22.98 -18.91
CA ARG A 492 -1.83 23.48 -19.82
C ARG A 492 -1.63 22.55 -21.01
N VAL A 493 -1.52 21.25 -20.76
CA VAL A 493 -1.35 20.26 -21.83
C VAL A 493 -2.60 20.20 -22.72
N LEU A 494 -3.79 20.12 -22.12
CA LEU A 494 -5.05 20.01 -22.88
C LEU A 494 -5.34 21.27 -23.70
N SER A 495 -4.99 22.46 -23.21
CA SER A 495 -5.18 23.74 -23.92
C SER A 495 -4.03 24.04 -24.91
N GLN A 496 -2.95 23.25 -24.88
CA GLN A 496 -1.71 23.54 -25.61
C GLN A 496 -1.10 24.90 -25.26
N HIS A 497 -1.35 25.36 -24.05
CA HIS A 497 -0.76 26.59 -23.54
C HIS A 497 0.70 26.31 -23.17
N GLU A 498 1.66 26.85 -23.93
CA GLU A 498 3.08 26.62 -23.68
C GLU A 498 3.45 27.06 -22.25
N SER A 499 3.98 26.13 -21.46
CA SER A 499 4.64 26.49 -20.20
C SER A 499 5.87 27.30 -20.50
N ALA A 500 6.01 28.47 -19.89
CA ALA A 500 7.21 29.29 -19.97
C ALA A 500 8.47 28.61 -19.35
N ILE A 501 8.42 27.29 -19.09
CA ILE A 501 9.45 26.52 -18.38
C ILE A 501 10.16 25.48 -19.25
N THR A 502 9.81 25.29 -20.54
CA THR A 502 10.56 24.37 -21.41
C THR A 502 10.83 24.97 -22.78
N SER A 503 11.80 25.82 -22.89
CA SER A 503 12.50 26.06 -24.14
C SER A 503 13.96 25.69 -23.96
N THR A 504 14.31 24.47 -24.38
CA THR A 504 15.70 24.15 -24.74
C THR A 504 16.05 24.96 -25.98
N PRO A 505 17.06 25.81 -25.97
CA PRO A 505 17.44 26.53 -27.18
C PRO A 505 18.27 25.63 -28.10
N SER A 506 17.82 25.45 -29.35
CA SER A 506 18.70 25.08 -30.45
C SER A 506 19.76 26.17 -30.68
N PRO A 507 20.98 25.82 -31.09
CA PRO A 507 22.09 26.76 -31.10
C PRO A 507 22.04 27.67 -32.34
N THR A 508 21.78 28.95 -32.15
CA THR A 508 22.14 29.97 -33.14
C THR A 508 22.56 31.28 -32.46
N LYS A 509 23.86 31.57 -32.67
CA LYS A 509 24.55 32.87 -32.72
C LYS A 509 24.49 33.80 -31.51
N GLU A 510 25.70 34.04 -31.03
CA GLU A 510 26.15 35.12 -30.16
C GLU A 510 25.27 36.38 -30.13
N GLN A 511 24.76 36.69 -28.96
CA GLN A 511 24.57 38.05 -28.50
C GLN A 511 24.68 38.11 -26.96
N THR A 512 25.51 39.06 -26.54
CA THR A 512 25.88 39.55 -25.21
C THR A 512 24.93 39.20 -24.06
N MET A 513 25.53 38.59 -23.01
CA MET A 513 24.94 38.21 -21.72
C MET A 513 24.39 39.39 -20.91
N PRO A 514 23.24 39.22 -20.25
CA PRO A 514 23.00 39.83 -18.93
C PRO A 514 23.50 38.85 -17.83
N MET A 515 24.02 39.44 -16.76
CA MET A 515 24.60 38.80 -15.58
C MET A 515 23.74 37.62 -15.06
N GLN A 516 24.41 36.49 -14.85
CA GLN A 516 23.86 35.37 -14.11
C GLN A 516 23.56 35.76 -12.64
N PRO A 517 22.49 35.29 -12.02
CA PRO A 517 22.34 35.40 -10.56
C PRO A 517 23.48 34.64 -9.89
N GLU A 518 24.11 35.26 -8.91
CA GLU A 518 25.16 34.67 -8.09
C GLU A 518 24.69 33.31 -7.54
N ASN A 519 25.39 32.24 -7.94
CA ASN A 519 25.18 30.89 -7.44
C ASN A 519 25.50 30.91 -5.95
N THR A 520 24.48 31.01 -5.10
CA THR A 520 24.68 30.82 -3.67
C THR A 520 25.03 29.35 -3.39
N PRO A 521 25.91 29.07 -2.40
CA PRO A 521 26.31 27.69 -2.06
C PRO A 521 25.12 26.73 -1.83
N GLN A 522 24.01 27.26 -1.39
CA GLN A 522 22.76 26.50 -1.18
C GLN A 522 22.11 26.02 -2.48
N ILE A 523 22.10 26.87 -3.52
CA ILE A 523 21.55 26.50 -4.83
C ILE A 523 22.42 25.42 -5.46
N GLN A 524 23.74 25.56 -5.38
CA GLN A 524 24.65 24.55 -5.87
C GLN A 524 24.52 23.21 -5.10
N PHE A 525 24.40 23.26 -3.78
CA PHE A 525 24.14 22.06 -2.97
C PHE A 525 22.89 21.32 -3.43
N PHE A 526 21.76 22.03 -3.61
CA PHE A 526 20.53 21.39 -4.07
C PHE A 526 20.68 20.81 -5.48
N ALA A 527 21.35 21.50 -6.38
CA ALA A 527 21.58 21.00 -7.74
C ALA A 527 22.41 19.71 -7.73
N ASP A 528 23.51 19.70 -6.97
CA ASP A 528 24.42 18.54 -6.86
C ASP A 528 23.74 17.38 -6.13
N LEU A 529 22.97 17.64 -5.07
CA LEU A 529 22.18 16.65 -4.36
C LEU A 529 21.10 16.03 -5.28
N MET A 530 20.38 16.86 -6.04
CA MET A 530 19.38 16.37 -6.99
C MET A 530 20.02 15.53 -8.10
N GLN A 531 21.17 15.94 -8.62
CA GLN A 531 21.91 15.14 -9.61
C GLN A 531 22.34 13.79 -9.02
N HIS A 532 22.79 13.76 -7.76
CA HIS A 532 23.17 12.53 -7.06
C HIS A 532 21.96 11.62 -6.82
N LEU A 533 20.84 12.17 -6.37
CA LEU A 533 19.58 11.44 -6.20
C LEU A 533 19.09 10.87 -7.54
N MET A 534 19.10 11.65 -8.62
CA MET A 534 18.70 11.19 -9.94
C MET A 534 19.57 10.06 -10.45
N ALA A 535 20.89 10.12 -10.24
CA ALA A 535 21.78 9.00 -10.54
C ALA A 535 21.42 7.73 -9.75
N GLY A 536 21.06 7.88 -8.49
CA GLY A 536 20.58 6.79 -7.63
C GLY A 536 19.29 6.14 -8.12
N THR A 537 18.35 6.91 -8.73
CA THR A 537 17.10 6.36 -9.25
C THR A 537 17.28 5.42 -10.46
N MET A 538 18.41 5.46 -11.10
CA MET A 538 18.75 4.61 -12.25
C MET A 538 19.27 3.22 -11.84
N ILE A 539 19.28 2.90 -10.55
CA ILE A 539 19.81 1.64 -10.00
C ILE A 539 18.66 0.72 -9.55
N PRO A 540 18.71 -0.62 -9.85
CA PRO A 540 17.61 -1.51 -9.52
C PRO A 540 17.45 -1.78 -8.03
N LYS A 541 16.25 -1.82 -7.53
CA LYS A 541 15.76 -2.17 -6.19
C LYS A 541 16.16 -1.24 -5.04
N VAL A 542 15.27 -0.41 -4.64
CA VAL A 542 15.41 0.56 -3.53
C VAL A 542 14.42 0.27 -2.38
N GLN A 543 14.78 0.23 -1.09
CA GLN A 543 13.95 0.13 0.16
C GLN A 543 14.24 1.23 1.19
N VAL A 544 13.55 1.34 2.35
CA VAL A 544 13.35 2.52 3.23
C VAL A 544 14.59 3.13 3.92
N GLU A 545 15.66 2.41 4.17
CA GLU A 545 16.96 2.97 4.50
C GLU A 545 17.46 3.94 3.42
N ARG A 546 16.80 4.00 2.37
CA ARG A 546 16.81 4.59 1.04
C ARG A 546 16.51 6.07 0.97
N SER A 547 15.72 6.63 1.87
CA SER A 547 15.51 8.08 1.92
C SER A 547 16.74 8.80 2.46
N LEU A 548 17.48 8.13 3.35
CA LEU A 548 18.71 8.65 3.95
C LEU A 548 19.97 8.19 3.19
N GLY A 549 19.95 7.01 2.60
CA GLY A 549 21.09 6.44 1.88
C GLY A 549 21.68 7.39 0.83
N PRO A 550 20.90 7.93 -0.12
CA PRO A 550 21.44 8.84 -1.11
C PRO A 550 22.04 10.12 -0.51
N ILE A 551 21.42 10.68 0.52
CA ILE A 551 21.90 11.90 1.19
C ILE A 551 23.20 11.61 1.97
N ILE A 552 23.25 10.49 2.69
CA ILE A 552 24.46 10.05 3.39
C ILE A 552 25.56 9.77 2.36
N GLY A 553 25.24 9.00 1.31
CA GLY A 553 26.17 8.61 0.26
C GLY A 553 26.83 9.80 -0.44
N PHE A 554 26.15 10.92 -0.53
CA PHE A 554 26.68 12.16 -1.11
C PHE A 554 27.89 12.67 -0.36
N PHE A 555 27.95 12.52 0.96
CA PHE A 555 29.04 12.96 1.81
C PHE A 555 29.97 11.83 2.27
N LEU A 556 29.58 10.57 2.06
CA LEU A 556 30.15 9.43 2.76
C LEU A 556 31.60 9.15 2.39
N ALA A 557 31.97 9.38 1.12
CA ALA A 557 33.35 9.21 0.67
C ALA A 557 34.32 10.14 1.43
N ASP A 558 33.95 11.43 1.52
CA ASP A 558 34.76 12.42 2.24
C ASP A 558 34.74 12.19 3.75
N ALA A 559 33.58 11.81 4.28
CA ALA A 559 33.44 11.49 5.70
C ALA A 559 34.30 10.29 6.12
N LEU A 560 34.32 9.22 5.32
CA LEU A 560 35.17 8.06 5.56
C LEU A 560 36.66 8.36 5.26
N SER A 561 36.95 9.17 4.24
CA SER A 561 38.31 9.61 3.96
C SER A 561 38.91 10.36 5.14
N ALA A 562 38.18 11.29 5.73
CA ALA A 562 38.61 12.03 6.90
C ALA A 562 38.71 11.15 8.16
N ASN A 563 37.73 10.24 8.36
CA ASN A 563 37.70 9.33 9.51
C ASN A 563 38.85 8.33 9.48
N LEU A 564 39.12 7.72 8.32
CA LEU A 564 40.13 6.65 8.16
C LEU A 564 41.50 7.18 7.74
N GLN A 565 41.62 8.47 7.41
CA GLN A 565 42.83 9.11 6.88
C GLN A 565 43.32 8.43 5.59
N GLU A 566 42.40 8.12 4.69
CA GLU A 566 42.62 7.43 3.42
C GLU A 566 41.96 8.20 2.28
N ASP A 567 42.46 8.10 1.05
CA ASP A 567 41.78 8.59 -0.14
C ASP A 567 40.73 7.55 -0.56
N ILE A 568 39.47 7.81 -0.23
CA ILE A 568 38.34 6.91 -0.48
C ILE A 568 37.41 7.54 -1.50
N VAL A 569 37.01 6.77 -2.50
CA VAL A 569 36.07 7.18 -3.53
C VAL A 569 34.85 6.28 -3.55
N MET A 570 33.69 6.88 -3.82
CA MET A 570 32.44 6.14 -4.06
C MET A 570 32.51 5.49 -5.43
N LEU A 571 32.28 4.19 -5.50
CA LEU A 571 32.14 3.47 -6.77
C LEU A 571 30.69 3.41 -7.21
N CYS A 572 29.83 2.84 -6.37
CA CYS A 572 28.42 2.72 -6.67
C CYS A 572 27.60 2.51 -5.40
N PRO A 573 26.49 3.21 -5.21
CA PRO A 573 25.47 2.80 -4.25
C PRO A 573 24.70 1.58 -4.78
N GLU A 574 24.14 0.78 -3.87
CA GLU A 574 23.35 -0.41 -4.19
C GLU A 574 24.04 -1.39 -5.16
N PHE A 575 25.36 -1.62 -4.96
CA PHE A 575 26.12 -2.49 -5.84
C PHE A 575 25.65 -3.94 -5.74
N PRO A 576 25.24 -4.59 -6.85
CA PRO A 576 24.67 -5.93 -6.83
C PRO A 576 25.75 -7.01 -6.66
N ILE A 577 25.52 -7.93 -5.72
CA ILE A 577 26.35 -9.14 -5.53
C ILE A 577 25.53 -10.35 -5.99
N ARG A 578 26.15 -11.20 -6.80
CA ARG A 578 25.57 -12.49 -7.18
C ARG A 578 25.67 -13.48 -6.02
N LYS A 579 24.53 -14.08 -5.63
CA LYS A 579 24.48 -15.12 -4.60
C LYS A 579 24.74 -16.48 -5.24
N GLU A 580 25.62 -17.29 -4.65
CA GLU A 580 25.77 -18.67 -5.06
C GLU A 580 24.44 -19.42 -4.86
N GLY A 581 23.95 -20.06 -5.92
CA GLY A 581 22.72 -20.85 -5.90
C GLY A 581 21.40 -20.07 -6.09
N ASN A 582 21.41 -18.74 -6.33
CA ASN A 582 20.21 -17.92 -6.37
C ASN A 582 20.31 -16.78 -7.40
N ASN A 583 19.24 -16.49 -8.14
CA ASN A 583 19.17 -15.37 -9.10
C ASN A 583 18.72 -14.04 -8.47
N GLN A 584 18.63 -13.94 -7.16
CA GLN A 584 18.46 -12.64 -6.50
C GLN A 584 19.84 -12.07 -6.19
N SER A 585 20.11 -10.87 -6.67
CA SER A 585 21.22 -10.08 -6.16
C SER A 585 20.88 -9.61 -4.74
N THR A 586 21.85 -9.66 -3.83
CA THR A 586 21.87 -8.79 -2.67
C THR A 586 22.68 -7.57 -3.06
N ASN A 587 22.33 -6.42 -2.54
CA ASN A 587 23.09 -5.22 -2.85
C ASN A 587 23.93 -4.83 -1.62
N ILE A 588 25.13 -4.31 -1.87
CA ILE A 588 25.91 -3.56 -0.88
C ILE A 588 25.35 -2.14 -0.90
N ASP A 589 25.01 -1.56 0.26
CA ASP A 589 24.46 -0.20 0.29
C ASP A 589 25.40 0.80 -0.42
N TRP A 590 26.72 0.69 -0.17
CA TRP A 590 27.74 1.43 -0.93
C TRP A 590 28.98 0.60 -1.15
N LEU A 591 29.36 0.41 -2.41
CA LEU A 591 30.68 -0.08 -2.78
C LEU A 591 31.61 1.12 -2.95
N MET A 592 32.72 1.12 -2.21
CA MET A 592 33.74 2.15 -2.25
C MET A 592 35.13 1.57 -2.48
N PHE A 593 36.08 2.42 -2.77
CA PHE A 593 37.47 2.01 -3.02
C PHE A 593 38.45 2.94 -2.31
N SER A 594 39.33 2.36 -1.52
CA SER A 594 40.48 3.07 -0.94
C SER A 594 41.63 3.09 -1.93
N ARG A 595 41.89 4.27 -2.50
CA ARG A 595 43.05 4.48 -3.38
C ARG A 595 44.38 4.36 -2.62
N THR A 596 44.37 4.68 -1.31
CA THR A 596 45.54 4.59 -0.45
C THR A 596 45.95 3.13 -0.23
N LYS A 597 44.95 2.26 0.05
CA LYS A 597 45.22 0.84 0.38
C LYS A 597 44.98 -0.11 -0.79
N GLN A 598 44.47 0.34 -1.90
CA GLN A 598 44.11 -0.47 -3.08
C GLN A 598 43.17 -1.63 -2.71
N GLU A 599 42.11 -1.32 -1.91
CA GLU A 599 41.13 -2.29 -1.44
C GLU A 599 39.71 -1.79 -1.59
N LEU A 600 38.75 -2.72 -1.69
CA LEU A 600 37.34 -2.43 -1.71
C LEU A 600 36.79 -2.22 -0.30
N LEU A 601 35.86 -1.30 -0.15
CA LEU A 601 35.10 -1.05 1.07
C LEU A 601 33.65 -1.41 0.82
N LEU A 602 33.11 -2.35 1.60
CA LEU A 602 31.73 -2.80 1.57
C LEU A 602 31.02 -2.10 2.72
N VAL A 603 30.31 -1.05 2.43
CA VAL A 603 29.68 -0.19 3.46
C VAL A 603 28.21 -0.48 3.54
N GLU A 604 27.73 -0.74 4.74
CA GLU A 604 26.34 -1.10 5.04
C GLU A 604 25.74 -0.15 6.06
N LEU A 605 24.57 0.40 5.75
CA LEU A 605 23.79 1.25 6.64
C LEU A 605 22.77 0.41 7.43
N LYS A 606 22.71 0.63 8.72
CA LYS A 606 21.68 0.09 9.60
C LYS A 606 21.05 1.21 10.41
N THR A 607 19.74 1.26 10.42
CA THR A 607 19.00 2.30 11.15
C THR A 607 18.42 1.79 12.47
N THR A 608 18.27 0.46 12.62
CA THR A 608 17.74 -0.20 13.82
C THR A 608 18.52 -1.46 14.17
N ASP A 609 18.43 -1.92 15.42
CA ASP A 609 19.01 -3.20 15.88
C ASP A 609 18.37 -4.44 15.25
N THR A 610 17.14 -4.34 14.77
CA THR A 610 16.42 -5.42 14.07
C THR A 610 16.80 -5.55 12.59
N SER A 611 17.50 -4.57 12.02
CA SER A 611 17.97 -4.62 10.64
C SER A 611 19.28 -5.41 10.44
N PHE A 612 19.94 -5.82 11.53
CA PHE A 612 21.09 -6.71 11.47
C PHE A 612 20.65 -8.17 11.35
N THR A 613 21.02 -8.82 10.27
CA THR A 613 20.72 -10.24 10.04
C THR A 613 22.00 -11.06 9.89
N ALA A 614 22.06 -12.22 10.57
CA ALA A 614 23.18 -13.15 10.47
C ALA A 614 23.40 -13.63 9.02
N TRP A 615 22.33 -13.75 8.27
CA TRP A 615 22.36 -14.11 6.84
C TRP A 615 23.08 -13.05 5.99
N GLN A 616 22.84 -11.77 6.20
CA GLN A 616 23.52 -10.71 5.46
C GLN A 616 25.00 -10.64 5.85
N ALA A 617 25.30 -10.84 7.14
CA ALA A 617 26.66 -10.92 7.62
C ALA A 617 27.43 -12.08 6.97
N SER A 618 26.83 -13.27 6.81
CA SER A 618 27.49 -14.39 6.15
C SER A 618 27.84 -14.10 4.69
N ILE A 619 27.02 -13.32 3.97
CA ILE A 619 27.33 -12.90 2.59
C ILE A 619 28.59 -12.06 2.53
N TYR A 620 28.75 -11.08 3.43
CA TYR A 620 29.97 -10.26 3.47
C TYR A 620 31.19 -11.05 3.90
N GLU A 621 31.03 -12.01 4.82
CA GLU A 621 32.09 -12.93 5.23
C GLU A 621 32.53 -13.82 4.07
N ASP A 622 31.60 -14.43 3.33
CA ASP A 622 31.90 -15.25 2.16
C ASP A 622 32.60 -14.43 1.07
N LEU A 623 32.17 -13.18 0.86
CA LEU A 623 32.78 -12.28 -0.10
C LEU A 623 34.22 -11.92 0.28
N GLN A 624 34.49 -11.56 1.56
CA GLN A 624 35.83 -11.30 2.04
C GLN A 624 36.72 -12.54 1.92
N ASN A 625 36.20 -13.70 2.32
CA ASN A 625 36.94 -14.97 2.25
C ASN A 625 37.26 -15.35 0.81
N LYS A 626 36.31 -15.11 -0.13
CA LYS A 626 36.51 -15.34 -1.58
C LYS A 626 37.62 -14.43 -2.13
N ILE A 627 37.56 -13.12 -1.83
CA ILE A 627 38.62 -12.18 -2.24
C ILE A 627 39.98 -12.57 -1.64
N ALA A 628 40.02 -12.89 -0.36
CA ALA A 628 41.27 -13.29 0.31
C ALA A 628 41.85 -14.59 -0.25
N SER A 629 41.03 -15.59 -0.54
CA SER A 629 41.46 -16.89 -1.08
C SER A 629 41.93 -16.80 -2.54
N THR A 630 41.22 -16.00 -3.38
CA THR A 630 41.57 -15.78 -4.78
C THR A 630 42.62 -14.70 -4.98
N GLN A 631 42.95 -13.92 -3.95
CA GLN A 631 43.80 -12.72 -4.01
C GLN A 631 43.32 -11.72 -5.10
N SER A 632 42.02 -11.68 -5.34
CA SER A 632 41.42 -10.87 -6.41
C SER A 632 39.91 -10.66 -6.17
N ALA A 633 39.43 -9.48 -6.47
CA ALA A 633 37.99 -9.16 -6.51
C ALA A 633 37.42 -9.16 -7.94
N VAL A 634 38.13 -9.66 -8.94
CA VAL A 634 37.74 -9.59 -10.35
C VAL A 634 36.35 -10.21 -10.62
N PHE A 635 36.00 -11.26 -9.88
CA PHE A 635 34.70 -11.92 -10.01
C PHE A 635 33.51 -10.98 -9.75
N LEU A 636 33.68 -9.87 -9.01
CA LEU A 636 32.61 -8.88 -8.84
C LEU A 636 32.30 -8.13 -10.13
N ALA A 637 33.33 -7.85 -10.94
CA ALA A 637 33.13 -7.25 -12.27
C ALA A 637 32.53 -8.25 -13.25
N GLU A 638 32.97 -9.52 -13.19
CA GLU A 638 32.41 -10.61 -14.00
C GLU A 638 30.95 -10.91 -13.65
N ASP A 639 30.63 -11.01 -12.37
CA ASP A 639 29.26 -11.16 -11.88
C ASP A 639 28.35 -10.00 -12.33
N LEU A 640 28.87 -8.76 -12.32
CA LEU A 640 28.11 -7.58 -12.75
C LEU A 640 27.82 -7.62 -14.26
N GLU A 641 28.77 -8.06 -15.10
CA GLU A 641 28.59 -8.24 -16.53
C GLU A 641 27.58 -9.35 -16.81
N ASP A 642 27.72 -10.49 -16.16
CA ASP A 642 26.77 -11.60 -16.27
C ASP A 642 25.36 -11.17 -15.87
N ILE A 643 25.19 -10.44 -14.75
CA ILE A 643 23.90 -9.90 -14.32
C ILE A 643 23.33 -8.94 -15.36
N ALA A 644 24.18 -8.08 -15.94
CA ALA A 644 23.75 -7.14 -16.97
C ALA A 644 23.26 -7.86 -18.24
N ASP A 645 23.99 -8.87 -18.69
CA ASP A 645 23.63 -9.64 -19.91
C ASP A 645 22.38 -10.51 -19.71
N GLU A 646 22.16 -10.98 -18.50
CA GLU A 646 21.05 -11.85 -18.15
C GLU A 646 19.77 -11.10 -17.70
N SER A 647 19.83 -9.79 -17.45
CA SER A 647 18.72 -8.99 -16.88
C SER A 647 17.86 -8.33 -17.95
N LEU A 648 16.53 -8.30 -17.70
CA LEU A 648 15.60 -7.42 -18.42
C LEU A 648 15.90 -5.93 -18.22
N GLU A 649 16.50 -5.59 -17.11
CA GLU A 649 16.90 -4.24 -16.74
C GLU A 649 18.38 -3.97 -17.11
N ARG A 650 18.87 -4.58 -18.19
CA ARG A 650 20.27 -4.47 -18.65
C ARG A 650 20.82 -3.05 -18.57
N GLY A 651 20.01 -2.05 -19.01
CA GLY A 651 20.43 -0.66 -18.99
C GLY A 651 20.79 -0.13 -17.61
N LYS A 652 20.10 -0.60 -16.57
CA LYS A 652 20.41 -0.21 -15.19
C LYS A 652 21.73 -0.80 -14.70
N TYR A 653 22.01 -2.06 -15.04
CA TYR A 653 23.27 -2.70 -14.66
C TYR A 653 24.47 -2.15 -15.45
N LEU A 654 24.28 -1.74 -16.68
CA LEU A 654 25.29 -0.98 -17.44
C LEU A 654 25.56 0.41 -16.78
N ASN A 655 24.56 1.04 -16.17
CA ASN A 655 24.77 2.25 -15.39
C ASN A 655 25.61 1.99 -14.11
N VAL A 656 25.44 0.84 -13.46
CA VAL A 656 26.32 0.44 -12.34
C VAL A 656 27.78 0.34 -12.79
N GLN A 657 28.05 -0.25 -13.96
CA GLN A 657 29.39 -0.29 -14.56
C GLN A 657 29.93 1.10 -14.83
N LYS A 658 29.15 1.99 -15.43
CA LYS A 658 29.53 3.40 -15.70
C LYS A 658 29.85 4.16 -14.43
N MET A 659 29.01 4.01 -13.39
CA MET A 659 29.24 4.66 -12.08
C MET A 659 30.53 4.15 -11.44
N THR A 660 30.76 2.84 -11.46
CA THR A 660 31.97 2.21 -10.94
C THR A 660 33.22 2.72 -11.68
N ALA A 661 33.17 2.78 -13.00
CA ALA A 661 34.27 3.30 -13.82
C ALA A 661 34.53 4.79 -13.53
N SER A 662 33.47 5.59 -13.44
CA SER A 662 33.54 7.01 -13.11
C SER A 662 34.14 7.26 -11.72
N GLY A 663 33.75 6.51 -10.70
CA GLY A 663 34.30 6.60 -9.35
C GLY A 663 35.79 6.26 -9.28
N LEU A 664 36.22 5.31 -10.08
CA LEU A 664 37.64 4.95 -10.22
C LEU A 664 38.43 5.95 -11.10
N GLY A 665 37.77 6.71 -11.95
CA GLY A 665 38.38 7.58 -12.94
C GLY A 665 38.98 6.83 -14.12
N ILE A 666 38.36 5.72 -14.55
CA ILE A 666 38.80 4.80 -15.62
C ILE A 666 37.67 4.54 -16.64
N THR A 667 37.96 3.78 -17.68
CA THR A 667 36.97 3.27 -18.62
C THR A 667 36.29 2.00 -18.06
N GLU A 668 35.10 1.67 -18.56
CA GLU A 668 34.32 0.50 -18.12
C GLU A 668 35.13 -0.82 -18.30
N ASP A 669 35.85 -0.94 -19.40
CA ASP A 669 36.71 -2.13 -19.68
C ASP A 669 37.86 -2.31 -18.69
N ALA A 670 38.32 -1.27 -18.03
CA ALA A 670 39.41 -1.30 -17.06
C ALA A 670 38.98 -1.69 -15.63
N ILE A 671 37.67 -1.81 -15.35
CA ILE A 671 37.17 -2.20 -14.02
C ILE A 671 37.73 -3.56 -13.58
N ARG A 672 37.74 -4.53 -14.50
CA ARG A 672 38.31 -5.88 -14.24
C ARG A 672 39.79 -5.81 -13.80
N GLU A 673 40.58 -4.94 -14.39
CA GLU A 673 41.99 -4.79 -14.05
C GLU A 673 42.15 -4.23 -12.64
N VAL A 674 41.39 -3.21 -12.25
CA VAL A 674 41.45 -2.63 -10.91
C VAL A 674 40.94 -3.62 -9.87
N PHE A 675 39.79 -4.26 -10.11
CA PHE A 675 39.26 -5.28 -9.17
C PHE A 675 40.17 -6.51 -9.09
N GLY A 676 40.83 -6.88 -10.19
CA GLY A 676 41.84 -7.96 -10.19
C GLY A 676 43.02 -7.70 -9.28
N ARG A 677 43.37 -6.44 -9.01
CA ARG A 677 44.45 -6.06 -8.08
C ARG A 677 44.02 -5.97 -6.63
N CYS A 678 42.68 -5.93 -6.34
CA CYS A 678 42.15 -5.85 -4.99
C CYS A 678 42.26 -7.23 -4.30
N LYS A 679 43.19 -7.36 -3.36
CA LYS A 679 43.44 -8.60 -2.61
C LYS A 679 42.65 -8.67 -1.32
N HIS A 680 42.11 -7.58 -0.85
CA HIS A 680 41.39 -7.44 0.38
C HIS A 680 40.10 -6.60 0.17
N ALA A 681 39.10 -6.89 1.00
CA ALA A 681 37.92 -6.04 1.14
C ALA A 681 37.64 -5.81 2.63
N ARG A 682 37.25 -4.61 2.98
CA ARG A 682 36.94 -4.23 4.35
C ARG A 682 35.44 -4.00 4.47
N VAL A 683 34.79 -4.59 5.47
CA VAL A 683 33.37 -4.38 5.76
C VAL A 683 33.25 -3.29 6.81
N ILE A 684 32.40 -2.32 6.52
CA ILE A 684 32.09 -1.18 7.40
C ILE A 684 30.60 -1.14 7.63
N TYR A 685 30.17 -1.25 8.90
CA TYR A 685 28.81 -0.99 9.32
C TYR A 685 28.68 0.41 9.86
N LEU A 686 27.78 1.20 9.25
CA LEU A 686 27.39 2.53 9.72
C LEU A 686 26.01 2.41 10.36
N ALA A 687 25.91 2.64 11.66
CA ALA A 687 24.69 2.43 12.41
C ALA A 687 24.61 3.34 13.64
N PRO A 688 23.40 3.66 14.17
CA PRO A 688 23.29 4.27 15.49
C PRO A 688 24.03 3.44 16.54
N LYS A 689 24.79 4.08 17.42
CA LYS A 689 25.62 3.42 18.43
C LYS A 689 24.81 2.47 19.33
N ALA A 690 23.57 2.85 19.64
CA ALA A 690 22.66 2.02 20.42
C ALA A 690 22.17 0.77 19.65
N SER A 691 22.32 0.74 18.33
CA SER A 691 21.93 -0.37 17.45
C SER A 691 23.05 -1.36 17.21
N HIS A 692 24.29 -1.06 17.60
CA HIS A 692 25.42 -1.98 17.40
C HIS A 692 25.16 -3.32 18.13
N PRO A 693 25.45 -4.46 17.49
CA PRO A 693 25.26 -5.75 18.12
C PRO A 693 26.18 -5.91 19.36
N LYS A 694 25.68 -6.58 20.39
CA LYS A 694 26.42 -6.83 21.62
C LYS A 694 27.67 -7.67 21.39
N GLN A 695 27.65 -8.57 20.42
CA GLN A 695 28.76 -9.40 20.00
C GLN A 695 29.05 -9.07 18.53
N LYS A 696 30.29 -8.69 18.25
CA LYS A 696 30.76 -8.50 16.88
C LYS A 696 30.82 -9.84 16.14
N TRP A 697 30.41 -9.85 14.89
CA TRP A 697 30.46 -11.06 14.07
C TRP A 697 31.92 -11.40 13.66
N ARG A 698 32.72 -10.38 13.38
CA ARG A 698 34.16 -10.50 13.10
C ARG A 698 34.91 -9.34 13.69
N ASP A 699 36.13 -9.58 14.15
CA ASP A 699 37.02 -8.58 14.78
C ASP A 699 37.61 -7.60 13.75
N ASP A 700 37.71 -8.02 12.48
CA ASP A 700 38.26 -7.22 11.38
C ASP A 700 37.21 -6.30 10.73
N TRP A 701 35.92 -6.37 11.13
CA TRP A 701 34.89 -5.48 10.65
C TRP A 701 34.87 -4.17 11.42
N LEU A 702 34.72 -3.06 10.67
CA LEU A 702 34.67 -1.74 11.27
C LEU A 702 33.24 -1.37 11.59
N TRP A 703 32.99 -0.97 12.84
CA TRP A 703 31.71 -0.53 13.35
C TRP A 703 31.79 0.95 13.67
N LEU A 704 31.11 1.78 12.85
CA LEU A 704 31.05 3.22 13.02
C LEU A 704 29.65 3.64 13.45
N SER A 705 29.56 4.53 14.43
CA SER A 705 28.35 5.27 14.72
C SER A 705 28.34 6.59 13.94
N PHE A 706 27.18 7.25 13.85
CA PHE A 706 27.13 8.58 13.28
C PHE A 706 27.91 9.62 14.10
N GLU A 707 28.17 9.33 15.39
CA GLU A 707 29.01 10.15 16.26
C GLU A 707 30.50 10.02 15.89
N ASP A 708 30.91 8.86 15.36
CA ASP A 708 32.31 8.60 14.99
C ASP A 708 32.69 9.32 13.66
N LEU A 709 31.72 9.73 12.86
CA LEU A 709 31.97 10.50 11.65
C LEU A 709 32.50 11.89 11.98
N PRO A 710 33.36 12.48 11.11
CA PRO A 710 34.01 13.75 11.37
C PRO A 710 33.02 14.90 11.58
N GLN A 711 33.37 15.87 12.41
CA GLN A 711 32.53 17.04 12.68
C GLN A 711 32.45 17.99 11.48
N ALA A 712 33.51 18.05 10.69
CA ALA A 712 33.61 18.87 9.48
C ALA A 712 34.24 18.07 8.35
N LEU A 713 33.85 18.38 7.12
CA LEU A 713 34.43 17.82 5.90
C LEU A 713 35.26 18.91 5.20
N GLY A 714 36.59 18.87 5.33
CA GLY A 714 37.54 19.85 4.88
C GLY A 714 37.19 20.58 3.56
N ASP A 715 37.64 20.05 2.42
CA ASP A 715 37.48 20.70 1.11
C ASP A 715 36.20 20.29 0.34
N HIS A 716 35.23 19.63 1.00
CA HIS A 716 33.98 19.25 0.33
C HIS A 716 33.19 20.51 -0.11
N PRO A 717 32.69 20.59 -1.35
CA PRO A 717 31.98 21.79 -1.86
C PRO A 717 30.80 22.24 -0.99
N HIS A 718 30.24 21.34 -0.20
CA HIS A 718 29.08 21.55 0.67
C HIS A 718 29.40 21.24 2.15
N ALA A 719 30.61 21.56 2.58
CA ALA A 719 31.07 21.30 3.95
C ALA A 719 30.18 21.93 5.02
N ASP A 720 29.57 23.09 4.72
CA ASP A 720 28.68 23.82 5.63
C ASP A 720 27.37 23.06 5.94
N GLN A 721 26.92 22.17 5.04
CA GLN A 721 25.69 21.39 5.21
C GLN A 721 25.94 20.08 5.98
N TRP A 722 27.16 19.60 5.99
CA TRP A 722 27.51 18.36 6.66
C TRP A 722 27.19 18.32 8.16
N PRO A 723 27.49 19.34 8.99
CA PRO A 723 27.15 19.33 10.40
C PRO A 723 25.63 19.18 10.64
N ILE A 724 24.78 19.76 9.77
CA ILE A 724 23.33 19.66 9.85
C ILE A 724 22.91 18.21 9.61
N LEU A 725 23.40 17.59 8.53
CA LEU A 725 23.12 16.19 8.23
C LEU A 725 23.62 15.28 9.35
N ARG A 726 24.88 15.40 9.77
CA ARG A 726 25.48 14.60 10.81
C ARG A 726 24.70 14.66 12.13
N ASN A 727 24.29 15.86 12.57
CA ASN A 727 23.52 16.04 13.79
C ASN A 727 22.12 15.40 13.66
N SER A 728 21.51 15.47 12.48
CA SER A 728 20.25 14.78 12.19
C SER A 728 20.40 13.26 12.29
N LEU A 729 21.49 12.70 11.76
CA LEU A 729 21.78 11.26 11.85
C LEU A 729 22.06 10.82 13.31
N ILE A 730 22.76 11.63 14.10
CA ILE A 730 22.99 11.36 15.54
C ILE A 730 21.66 11.32 16.31
N SER A 731 20.66 12.08 15.89
CA SER A 731 19.33 12.03 16.52
C SER A 731 18.63 10.67 16.37
N LEU A 732 18.97 9.87 15.36
CA LEU A 732 18.49 8.50 15.21
C LEU A 732 18.92 7.60 16.38
N ASP A 733 20.08 7.85 16.96
CA ASP A 733 20.58 7.11 18.12
C ASP A 733 19.65 7.28 19.33
N THR A 734 19.12 8.47 19.53
CA THR A 734 18.16 8.77 20.59
C THR A 734 16.81 8.05 20.39
N LEU A 735 16.33 8.01 19.15
CA LEU A 735 15.11 7.30 18.79
C LEU A 735 15.27 5.79 19.03
N THR A 736 16.40 5.23 18.61
CA THR A 736 16.69 3.80 18.79
C THR A 736 16.81 3.42 20.29
N ARG A 737 17.36 4.29 21.13
CA ARG A 737 17.40 4.08 22.59
C ARG A 737 15.99 4.05 23.21
N ARG A 738 15.08 4.94 22.77
CA ARG A 738 13.69 4.96 23.23
C ARG A 738 12.96 3.69 22.84
N GLN A 739 13.13 3.23 21.59
CA GLN A 739 12.57 1.97 21.10
C GLN A 739 13.06 0.77 21.93
N ARG A 740 14.35 0.70 22.28
CA ARG A 740 14.90 -0.35 23.14
C ARG A 740 14.35 -0.34 24.55
N ASN A 741 13.99 0.83 25.07
CA ASN A 741 13.43 0.98 26.42
C ASN A 741 11.93 0.69 26.48
N GLY A 742 11.29 0.31 25.36
CA GLY A 742 9.85 0.05 25.33
C GLY A 742 9.01 1.32 25.32
N GLU A 743 9.61 2.48 25.01
CA GLU A 743 8.94 3.79 25.01
C GLU A 743 8.15 4.06 23.72
N ASP A 744 8.28 3.17 22.72
CA ASP A 744 7.50 3.20 21.45
C ASP A 744 7.03 1.80 21.05
N PRO A 745 5.75 1.46 21.27
CA PRO A 745 5.20 0.16 20.93
C PRO A 745 4.93 -0.03 19.42
N SER A 746 5.18 0.97 18.56
CA SER A 746 4.85 0.91 17.13
C SER A 746 5.96 0.32 16.23
N ALA A 747 7.12 0.00 16.77
CA ALA A 747 8.23 -0.59 16.01
C ALA A 747 8.07 -2.11 15.83
N SER A 748 7.10 -2.55 15.05
CA SER A 748 7.06 -3.92 14.54
C SER A 748 7.82 -3.98 13.23
N GLY A 749 9.03 -4.53 13.26
CA GLY A 749 9.82 -4.79 12.05
C GLY A 749 9.06 -5.67 11.05
N GLY A 750 9.13 -5.30 9.78
CA GLY A 750 8.54 -6.07 8.69
C GLY A 750 9.08 -7.50 8.69
N LYS A 751 8.18 -8.48 8.75
CA LYS A 751 8.53 -9.91 8.71
C LYS A 751 9.04 -10.28 7.32
N ASN A 752 10.14 -10.99 7.30
CA ASN A 752 10.77 -11.52 6.10
C ASN A 752 9.88 -12.63 5.50
N TYR A 753 9.37 -12.48 4.29
CA TYR A 753 8.43 -13.41 3.64
C TYR A 753 8.95 -14.85 3.45
N ALA A 754 10.25 -15.07 3.56
CA ALA A 754 10.86 -16.40 3.43
C ALA A 754 10.61 -17.32 4.64
N GLU A 755 10.20 -16.79 5.79
CA GLU A 755 9.96 -17.58 7.03
C GLU A 755 8.55 -18.18 7.12
N LEU A 756 7.67 -17.88 6.15
CA LEU A 756 6.24 -18.22 6.22
C LEU A 756 5.82 -19.45 5.40
N LEU A 757 6.73 -20.06 4.67
CA LEU A 757 6.44 -21.30 3.94
C LEU A 757 6.72 -22.49 4.84
N ASP A 758 5.71 -23.35 5.04
CA ASP A 758 5.98 -24.69 5.54
C ASP A 758 6.74 -25.45 4.45
N PHE A 759 8.05 -25.36 4.54
CA PHE A 759 8.97 -25.84 3.52
C PHE A 759 8.90 -27.36 3.38
N ASP A 760 8.65 -28.08 4.47
CA ASP A 760 8.58 -29.54 4.47
C ASP A 760 7.29 -30.01 3.78
N ALA A 761 6.15 -29.39 4.08
CA ALA A 761 4.90 -29.67 3.40
C ALA A 761 4.95 -29.31 1.90
N ALA A 762 5.57 -28.19 1.55
CA ALA A 762 5.77 -27.79 0.15
C ALA A 762 6.69 -28.77 -0.59
N LEU A 763 7.75 -29.24 0.06
CA LEU A 763 8.69 -30.22 -0.48
C LEU A 763 8.00 -31.56 -0.77
N ASP A 764 7.22 -32.07 0.16
CA ASP A 764 6.49 -33.35 0.00
C ASP A 764 5.44 -33.30 -1.09
N ARG A 765 4.73 -32.17 -1.22
CA ARG A 765 3.79 -31.96 -2.33
C ARG A 765 4.52 -31.94 -3.69
N CYS A 766 5.68 -31.29 -3.77
CA CYS A 766 6.48 -31.30 -4.99
C CYS A 766 7.05 -32.67 -5.30
N ARG A 767 7.39 -33.49 -4.32
CA ARG A 767 7.84 -34.88 -4.51
C ARG A 767 6.73 -35.76 -5.05
N SER A 768 5.49 -35.56 -4.65
CA SER A 768 4.32 -36.34 -5.07
C SER A 768 3.65 -35.87 -6.36
N ALA A 769 4.02 -34.71 -6.89
CA ALA A 769 3.40 -34.15 -8.09
C ALA A 769 3.73 -34.92 -9.39
N GLY A 770 2.78 -34.99 -10.34
CA GLY A 770 2.93 -35.62 -11.67
C GLY A 770 4.01 -34.96 -12.55
N GLU A 771 4.56 -35.68 -13.53
CA GLU A 771 5.72 -35.21 -14.35
C GLU A 771 5.45 -33.99 -15.22
N SER A 772 4.19 -33.65 -15.49
CA SER A 772 3.79 -32.67 -16.51
C SER A 772 3.56 -31.24 -16.00
N VAL A 773 3.72 -30.98 -14.71
CA VAL A 773 3.22 -29.75 -14.10
C VAL A 773 4.12 -28.53 -14.35
N VAL A 774 5.45 -28.72 -14.35
CA VAL A 774 6.43 -27.67 -14.66
C VAL A 774 7.62 -28.28 -15.38
N LEU A 775 8.00 -27.75 -16.53
CA LEU A 775 9.13 -28.28 -17.30
C LEU A 775 10.47 -28.31 -16.52
N GLY A 776 10.71 -27.36 -15.64
CA GLY A 776 11.86 -27.35 -14.72
C GLY A 776 11.86 -28.46 -13.66
N MET A 777 10.71 -29.07 -13.39
CA MET A 777 10.59 -30.14 -12.39
C MET A 777 11.26 -31.45 -12.77
N VAL A 778 11.39 -31.74 -14.07
CA VAL A 778 12.05 -32.96 -14.52
C VAL A 778 13.52 -32.98 -14.08
N GLN A 779 14.22 -31.87 -14.23
CA GLN A 779 15.61 -31.74 -13.77
C GLN A 779 15.69 -31.70 -12.25
N TRP A 780 14.77 -30.96 -11.62
CA TRP A 780 14.71 -30.82 -10.18
C TRP A 780 14.43 -32.15 -9.48
N ARG A 781 13.52 -32.97 -9.98
CA ARG A 781 13.21 -34.29 -9.44
C ARG A 781 14.37 -35.29 -9.54
N LYS A 782 15.20 -35.18 -10.58
CA LYS A 782 16.39 -36.02 -10.70
C LYS A 782 17.44 -35.72 -9.63
N GLU A 783 17.46 -34.53 -9.12
CA GLU A 783 18.45 -34.04 -8.16
C GLU A 783 17.98 -34.14 -6.69
N LEU A 784 16.65 -34.19 -6.45
CA LEU A 784 16.04 -34.23 -5.13
C LEU A 784 16.35 -35.48 -4.28
N PRO A 785 16.43 -36.70 -4.81
CA PRO A 785 16.77 -37.84 -3.99
C PRO A 785 18.19 -37.69 -3.44
N GLY A 786 18.33 -37.42 -2.15
CA GLY A 786 19.62 -37.35 -1.46
C GLY A 786 20.10 -35.94 -1.10
N MET A 787 19.36 -34.89 -1.42
CA MET A 787 19.69 -33.53 -0.97
C MET A 787 19.09 -33.19 0.40
N SER A 788 19.89 -32.58 1.29
CA SER A 788 19.38 -32.03 2.52
C SER A 788 18.56 -30.76 2.26
N LEU A 789 17.71 -30.39 3.22
CA LEU A 789 16.95 -29.14 3.20
C LEU A 789 17.84 -27.90 2.97
N GLU A 790 19.00 -27.89 3.57
CA GLU A 790 19.96 -26.79 3.48
C GLU A 790 20.58 -26.72 2.08
N GLN A 791 20.96 -27.85 1.51
CA GLN A 791 21.44 -27.93 0.11
C GLN A 791 20.37 -27.53 -0.88
N LEU A 792 19.11 -27.88 -0.63
CA LEU A 792 17.98 -27.55 -1.46
C LEU A 792 17.66 -26.03 -1.42
N ARG A 793 17.77 -25.40 -0.26
CA ARG A 793 17.63 -23.95 -0.12
C ARG A 793 18.75 -23.17 -0.78
N ALA A 794 19.96 -23.67 -0.69
CA ALA A 794 21.16 -23.04 -1.27
C ALA A 794 21.24 -23.15 -2.79
N LYS A 795 20.62 -24.16 -3.40
CA LYS A 795 20.70 -24.41 -4.85
C LYS A 795 19.68 -23.59 -5.63
N LYS A 796 20.06 -23.05 -6.78
CA LYS A 796 19.19 -22.32 -7.69
C LYS A 796 18.46 -23.24 -8.65
N TYR A 797 17.17 -22.95 -8.85
CA TYR A 797 16.31 -23.69 -9.75
C TYR A 797 15.59 -22.74 -10.73
N LYS A 798 15.37 -23.24 -11.93
CA LYS A 798 14.75 -22.49 -13.02
C LYS A 798 13.22 -22.50 -12.88
N THR A 799 12.60 -21.35 -12.95
CA THR A 799 11.14 -21.18 -12.79
C THR A 799 10.40 -21.09 -14.12
N ASP A 800 11.08 -20.82 -15.23
CA ASP A 800 10.43 -20.62 -16.52
C ASP A 800 10.38 -21.91 -17.35
N SER A 801 9.18 -22.21 -17.85
CA SER A 801 8.93 -23.40 -18.67
C SER A 801 9.48 -23.30 -20.10
N ALA A 802 9.64 -22.11 -20.64
CA ALA A 802 10.12 -21.90 -22.02
C ALA A 802 11.59 -22.22 -22.21
N ASN A 803 12.27 -22.56 -21.13
CA ASN A 803 13.71 -22.67 -21.11
C ASN A 803 14.17 -24.08 -20.81
N THR A 804 14.13 -24.94 -21.85
CA THR A 804 14.76 -26.23 -21.79
C THR A 804 16.29 -26.12 -21.79
N PRO A 805 17.02 -27.06 -21.19
CA PRO A 805 18.49 -27.05 -21.15
C PRO A 805 19.18 -27.00 -22.52
N ALA A 806 18.48 -27.32 -23.61
CA ALA A 806 19.01 -27.31 -24.98
C ALA A 806 19.09 -25.90 -25.59
N GLU A 807 18.31 -24.91 -25.04
CA GLU A 807 18.27 -23.51 -25.53
C GLU A 807 19.09 -22.55 -24.67
N GLY A 808 19.97 -23.04 -23.91
CA GLY A 808 20.84 -22.60 -22.80
C GLY A 808 21.35 -21.19 -22.69
N LYS A 809 21.00 -20.21 -23.51
CA LYS A 809 21.65 -18.90 -23.47
C LYS A 809 20.76 -17.71 -23.05
N LYS A 810 19.49 -17.92 -22.70
CA LYS A 810 18.58 -16.78 -22.39
C LYS A 810 18.10 -16.68 -20.93
N LEU A 811 18.84 -17.11 -19.88
CA LEU A 811 18.07 -17.79 -18.87
C LEU A 811 18.34 -17.58 -17.40
N ALA A 812 19.15 -16.63 -17.04
CA ALA A 812 19.38 -16.32 -15.65
C ALA A 812 18.21 -15.59 -14.96
N ARG A 813 17.32 -15.02 -15.72
CA ARG A 813 16.09 -14.37 -15.25
C ARG A 813 15.25 -15.21 -14.30
N ASN A 814 15.29 -16.49 -14.47
CA ASN A 814 14.34 -17.42 -13.88
C ASN A 814 14.98 -18.43 -12.94
N TRP A 815 16.19 -18.17 -12.50
CA TRP A 815 16.87 -18.99 -11.50
C TRP A 815 16.64 -18.44 -10.12
N VAL A 816 15.93 -19.16 -9.28
CA VAL A 816 15.54 -18.79 -7.93
C VAL A 816 16.04 -19.78 -6.89
N PRO A 817 16.19 -19.40 -5.61
CA PRO A 817 16.50 -20.33 -4.53
C PRO A 817 15.51 -21.46 -4.42
N GLY A 818 15.90 -22.53 -3.74
CA GLY A 818 15.06 -23.71 -3.56
C GLY A 818 13.71 -23.43 -2.94
N ASP A 819 13.63 -22.55 -1.94
CA ASP A 819 12.38 -22.12 -1.29
C ASP A 819 11.46 -21.33 -2.25
N GLN A 820 12.02 -20.40 -3.01
CA GLN A 820 11.28 -19.64 -4.02
C GLN A 820 10.88 -20.50 -5.22
N PHE A 821 11.75 -21.44 -5.61
CA PHE A 821 11.43 -22.40 -6.65
C PHE A 821 10.28 -23.32 -6.21
N LEU A 822 10.30 -23.81 -4.98
CA LEU A 822 9.19 -24.58 -4.39
C LEU A 822 7.90 -23.78 -4.40
N ALA A 823 7.91 -22.53 -3.96
CA ALA A 823 6.76 -21.64 -4.02
C ALA A 823 6.25 -21.42 -5.47
N HIS A 824 7.16 -21.32 -6.44
CA HIS A 824 6.79 -21.24 -7.86
C HIS A 824 6.17 -22.53 -8.38
N VAL A 825 6.73 -23.68 -8.04
CA VAL A 825 6.19 -25.00 -8.43
C VAL A 825 4.80 -25.21 -7.85
N MET A 826 4.61 -24.89 -6.57
CA MET A 826 3.30 -24.96 -5.91
C MET A 826 2.26 -24.11 -6.63
N ARG A 827 2.58 -22.88 -6.98
CA ARG A 827 1.71 -22.00 -7.79
C ARG A 827 1.36 -22.59 -9.16
N LYS A 828 2.32 -23.20 -9.82
CA LYS A 828 2.09 -23.83 -11.14
C LYS A 828 1.24 -25.12 -11.04
N MET A 829 1.38 -25.88 -9.97
CA MET A 829 0.53 -27.05 -9.71
C MET A 829 -0.92 -26.66 -9.45
N GLU A 830 -1.16 -25.52 -8.81
CA GLU A 830 -2.49 -24.99 -8.56
C GLU A 830 -3.19 -24.47 -9.85
N THR A 831 -2.41 -24.06 -10.86
CA THR A 831 -2.92 -23.51 -12.12
C THR A 831 -3.06 -24.54 -13.25
N ALA A 832 -2.46 -25.71 -13.14
CA ALA A 832 -2.60 -26.77 -14.11
C ALA A 832 -3.92 -27.53 -13.90
N SER A 833 -4.97 -27.16 -14.61
CA SER A 833 -6.15 -28.03 -14.76
C SER A 833 -5.72 -29.40 -15.30
N PRO A 834 -6.30 -30.51 -14.83
CA PRO A 834 -6.02 -31.81 -15.45
C PRO A 834 -6.43 -31.75 -16.92
N MET A 835 -5.46 -31.87 -17.81
CA MET A 835 -5.77 -32.11 -19.22
C MET A 835 -6.61 -33.37 -19.30
N GLY A 836 -7.85 -33.22 -19.82
CA GLY A 836 -8.76 -34.32 -20.03
C GLY A 836 -8.06 -35.42 -20.81
N SER A 837 -8.16 -36.62 -20.30
CA SER A 837 -7.87 -37.84 -21.06
C SER A 837 -8.78 -37.88 -22.28
N THR A 838 -8.25 -37.43 -23.43
CA THR A 838 -8.87 -37.82 -24.70
C THR A 838 -8.54 -39.28 -24.91
N GLU A 839 -9.49 -40.11 -24.54
CA GLU A 839 -9.57 -41.45 -25.12
C GLU A 839 -9.52 -41.32 -26.63
N ARG A 840 -8.44 -41.78 -27.23
CA ARG A 840 -8.45 -42.20 -28.61
C ARG A 840 -9.13 -43.56 -28.66
N SER A 841 -10.42 -43.56 -28.94
CA SER A 841 -11.06 -44.76 -29.47
C SER A 841 -10.70 -44.91 -30.94
N SER A 842 -10.04 -46.00 -31.23
CA SER A 842 -9.82 -46.73 -32.49
C SER A 842 -9.60 -45.97 -33.77
#